data_a31b182bbc57c32727860a12c076d8e7
#
_entry.id   a31b182bbc57c32727860a12c076d8e7
#
_cell.length_a   1.000
_cell.length_b   1.000
_cell.length_c   1.000
_cell.angle_alpha   90.00
_cell.angle_beta   90.00
_cell.angle_gamma   90.00
#
_symmetry.space_group_name_H-M   'P 1'
#
loop_
_entity.id
_entity.type
_entity.pdbx_description
1 polymer ?
#
loop_
_entity_poly.entity_id
_entity_poly.type
_entity_poly.pdbx_seq_one_letter_code
_entity_poly.pdbx_strand_id
1 'polypeptide(L)'
;MERIHNQRGWISLLSISAIAFTLVGAYFVFDGNLGFIERLYDQASINMLVELVLLFICLELCLFFLPGSGKIYGVTFVVMVVLWLHQALLPILTAGLYFFGLVVIGEDILLFYRKEEGWKTSSGMLRISHDFLVGSVLYILFICVISLFGIGEYRVIRICTLGIIVVAILFYLLFSNARITPIHFVNVLEDREREFLYRHRFLFYFWIGFILVILLLQAGRMNIALDYDSLHYGLRTKFILNNGRGIYEKLGFANDVYVYPKGQEILLMPLNYDISYGFVLAFSVILCVAVLAMIYDIVKKECGMMAGMLAMTIAASIPGITNMSVSAKTDIATLFVQLIFVSDILEHLKEEKKKMNGRHLIWAGTALLFSLVLKPTSIFFSGTIFLVTIIYLFCTKTFCLKEKTGIWLFGLPTFLAVVLVWLRTFWLTGFPITSIFGSLWEKMGMQVKYPFVTAKLPSSKGAQEGVSATVQYLHRLFGLFIAPMGDDMRHILIAAPTALFGMMVLILLLTLLKKRRTKEEGYLTILFLALLVASLYALKNLYQVDGNYFVLLYAVVIILFVERLFPVLFDGRSIQILNVGLVPAFIFSVILCSITNWAGSFGMTPVTRTSYGFFDHRKQRIEATKKSNDYSIYQLLSTSPRIRMLSIAEQPDGLLFPCSVMSYTDIEGSGGNPGVVSRLKFFKEYLEWAQIDYVYVTDSFLKDHSRASDIVGYMREDGSLKSVIHEGNKTLYQYIPGTIE
;
A
#
# COMPACT_ATOMS: atom_id res chain seq x y z
N MET A 1 47.37 0.35 -5.83
CA MET A 1 47.07 -1.07 -5.45
C MET A 1 46.55 -1.17 -4.00
N GLU A 2 47.19 -0.60 -3.01
CA GLU A 2 46.72 -0.64 -1.59
C GLU A 2 45.29 -0.12 -1.39
N ARG A 3 44.90 0.98 -2.03
CA ARG A 3 43.53 1.52 -1.96
C ARG A 3 42.46 0.52 -2.48
N ILE A 4 42.80 -0.21 -3.56
CA ILE A 4 41.90 -1.21 -4.15
C ILE A 4 41.82 -2.48 -3.26
N HIS A 5 42.92 -2.85 -2.63
CA HIS A 5 42.97 -4.00 -1.73
C HIS A 5 42.18 -3.74 -0.45
N ASN A 6 42.31 -2.56 0.13
CA ASN A 6 41.51 -2.10 1.29
C ASN A 6 40.00 -2.04 0.95
N GLN A 7 39.64 -1.56 -0.25
CA GLN A 7 38.26 -1.52 -0.70
C GLN A 7 37.61 -2.92 -0.80
N ARG A 8 38.32 -3.89 -1.35
CA ARG A 8 37.84 -5.29 -1.45
C ARG A 8 37.64 -5.92 -0.07
N GLY A 9 38.54 -5.66 0.88
CA GLY A 9 38.38 -6.10 2.26
C GLY A 9 37.08 -5.61 2.90
N TRP A 10 36.74 -4.35 2.72
CA TRP A 10 35.50 -3.77 3.22
C TRP A 10 34.25 -4.39 2.59
N ILE A 11 34.28 -4.69 1.29
CA ILE A 11 33.15 -5.30 0.59
C ILE A 11 32.97 -6.77 0.99
N SER A 12 34.06 -7.50 1.18
CA SER A 12 33.99 -8.86 1.72
C SER A 12 33.41 -8.88 3.13
N LEU A 13 33.82 -7.93 3.99
CA LEU A 13 33.24 -7.76 5.33
C LEU A 13 31.74 -7.45 5.25
N LEU A 14 31.35 -6.57 4.34
CA LEU A 14 29.95 -6.22 4.11
C LEU A 14 29.12 -7.43 3.67
N SER A 15 29.66 -8.27 2.76
CA SER A 15 29.01 -9.47 2.31
C SER A 15 28.85 -10.52 3.40
N ILE A 16 29.89 -10.71 4.21
CA ILE A 16 29.85 -11.59 5.38
C ILE A 16 28.84 -11.08 6.40
N SER A 17 28.80 -9.74 6.63
CA SER A 17 27.81 -9.13 7.51
C SER A 17 26.38 -9.33 6.98
N ALA A 18 26.14 -9.18 5.68
CA ALA A 18 24.84 -9.41 5.09
C ALA A 18 24.36 -10.86 5.28
N ILE A 19 25.26 -11.84 5.09
CA ILE A 19 24.96 -13.26 5.37
C ILE A 19 24.65 -13.45 6.86
N ALA A 20 25.51 -12.94 7.75
CA ALA A 20 25.35 -13.10 9.19
C ALA A 20 24.04 -12.50 9.70
N PHE A 21 23.73 -11.25 9.30
CA PHE A 21 22.47 -10.60 9.67
C PHE A 21 21.26 -11.37 9.13
N THR A 22 21.33 -11.88 7.90
CA THR A 22 20.25 -12.67 7.30
C THR A 22 20.03 -13.98 8.07
N LEU A 23 21.09 -14.70 8.42
CA LEU A 23 20.99 -15.95 9.19
C LEU A 23 20.44 -15.70 10.60
N VAL A 24 20.91 -14.65 11.27
CA VAL A 24 20.39 -14.24 12.59
C VAL A 24 18.91 -13.86 12.49
N GLY A 25 18.54 -13.04 11.50
CA GLY A 25 17.15 -12.65 11.29
C GLY A 25 16.25 -13.85 10.98
N ALA A 26 16.72 -14.76 10.13
CA ALA A 26 15.99 -16.00 9.80
C ALA A 26 15.80 -16.88 11.03
N TYR A 27 16.86 -17.07 11.84
CA TYR A 27 16.78 -17.83 13.07
C TYR A 27 15.67 -17.27 13.99
N PHE A 28 15.67 -15.98 14.30
CA PHE A 28 14.67 -15.40 15.18
C PHE A 28 13.25 -15.39 14.60
N VAL A 29 13.10 -15.21 13.27
CA VAL A 29 11.79 -15.31 12.63
C VAL A 29 11.24 -16.73 12.76
N PHE A 30 12.05 -17.74 12.52
CA PHE A 30 11.60 -19.14 12.59
C PHE A 30 11.42 -19.62 14.02
N ASP A 31 12.31 -19.27 14.94
CA ASP A 31 12.20 -19.63 16.38
C ASP A 31 10.98 -18.96 17.04
N GLY A 32 10.77 -17.69 16.78
CA GLY A 32 9.65 -16.93 17.34
C GLY A 32 8.29 -17.21 16.68
N ASN A 33 8.24 -17.90 15.54
CA ASN A 33 7.05 -18.13 14.75
C ASN A 33 7.00 -19.56 14.20
N LEU A 34 7.12 -20.55 15.08
CA LEU A 34 7.15 -21.99 14.71
C LEU A 34 5.97 -22.40 13.81
N GLY A 35 4.78 -21.83 14.00
CA GLY A 35 3.63 -22.10 13.15
C GLY A 35 3.81 -21.67 11.67
N PHE A 36 4.80 -20.82 11.35
CA PHE A 36 5.14 -20.55 9.96
C PHE A 36 6.01 -21.65 9.35
N ILE A 37 6.90 -22.26 10.15
CA ILE A 37 7.69 -23.41 9.70
C ILE A 37 6.77 -24.58 9.34
N GLU A 38 5.77 -24.88 10.17
CA GLU A 38 4.79 -25.94 9.91
C GLU A 38 4.10 -25.72 8.55
N ARG A 39 3.76 -24.47 8.21
CA ARG A 39 3.17 -24.13 6.91
C ARG A 39 4.10 -24.39 5.72
N LEU A 40 5.42 -24.34 5.88
CA LEU A 40 6.35 -24.66 4.80
C LEU A 40 6.28 -26.14 4.36
N TYR A 41 5.82 -27.03 5.24
CA TYR A 41 5.64 -28.45 4.95
C TYR A 41 4.31 -28.79 4.30
N ASP A 42 3.39 -27.83 4.22
CA ASP A 42 2.14 -28.03 3.49
C ASP A 42 2.40 -28.27 2.01
N GLN A 43 1.70 -29.24 1.42
CA GLN A 43 1.85 -29.57 0.01
C GLN A 43 1.64 -28.36 -0.91
N ALA A 44 0.71 -27.48 -0.56
CA ALA A 44 0.47 -26.24 -1.31
C ALA A 44 1.67 -25.29 -1.29
N SER A 45 2.36 -25.19 -0.15
CA SER A 45 3.57 -24.37 0.00
C SER A 45 4.73 -24.93 -0.80
N ILE A 46 4.93 -26.26 -0.75
CA ILE A 46 5.96 -26.95 -1.53
C ILE A 46 5.71 -26.74 -3.03
N ASN A 47 4.48 -26.94 -3.49
CA ASN A 47 4.10 -26.72 -4.89
C ASN A 47 4.37 -25.30 -5.34
N MET A 48 4.04 -24.30 -4.50
CA MET A 48 4.32 -22.90 -4.79
C MET A 48 5.83 -22.61 -4.87
N LEU A 49 6.63 -23.13 -3.94
CA LEU A 49 8.10 -22.95 -3.98
C LEU A 49 8.69 -23.58 -5.24
N VAL A 50 8.24 -24.77 -5.61
CA VAL A 50 8.66 -25.43 -6.87
C VAL A 50 8.28 -24.58 -8.08
N GLU A 51 7.06 -24.03 -8.10
CA GLU A 51 6.61 -23.13 -9.18
C GLU A 51 7.48 -21.88 -9.28
N LEU A 52 7.82 -21.24 -8.15
CA LEU A 52 8.69 -20.06 -8.14
C LEU A 52 10.11 -20.37 -8.64
N VAL A 53 10.66 -21.53 -8.30
CA VAL A 53 11.97 -21.99 -8.81
C VAL A 53 11.90 -22.22 -10.31
N LEU A 54 10.86 -22.92 -10.80
CA LEU A 54 10.67 -23.15 -12.23
C LEU A 54 10.46 -21.84 -12.98
N LEU A 55 9.67 -20.92 -12.43
CA LEU A 55 9.48 -19.58 -12.98
C LEU A 55 10.80 -18.82 -13.10
N PHE A 56 11.61 -18.81 -12.03
CA PHE A 56 12.93 -18.19 -12.06
C PHE A 56 13.82 -18.78 -13.17
N ILE A 57 13.87 -20.10 -13.25
CA ILE A 57 14.65 -20.79 -14.30
C ILE A 57 14.15 -20.42 -15.70
N CYS A 58 12.83 -20.40 -15.94
CA CYS A 58 12.27 -20.02 -17.24
C CYS A 58 12.61 -18.56 -17.61
N LEU A 59 12.52 -17.64 -16.66
CA LEU A 59 12.89 -16.24 -16.87
C LEU A 59 14.38 -16.10 -17.22
N GLU A 60 15.26 -16.79 -16.46
CA GLU A 60 16.70 -16.78 -16.73
C GLU A 60 17.03 -17.38 -18.08
N LEU A 61 16.41 -18.49 -18.47
CA LEU A 61 16.57 -19.07 -19.80
C LEU A 61 16.19 -18.09 -20.90
N CYS A 62 15.06 -17.37 -20.76
CA CYS A 62 14.68 -16.32 -21.72
C CYS A 62 15.73 -15.19 -21.79
N LEU A 63 16.22 -14.73 -20.64
CA LEU A 63 17.18 -13.63 -20.55
C LEU A 63 18.58 -14.02 -21.09
N PHE A 64 18.99 -15.27 -20.92
CA PHE A 64 20.31 -15.73 -21.34
C PHE A 64 20.37 -16.18 -22.80
N PHE A 65 19.40 -16.96 -23.24
CA PHE A 65 19.50 -17.69 -24.52
C PHE A 65 18.79 -16.97 -25.68
N LEU A 66 17.78 -16.13 -25.41
CA LEU A 66 17.12 -15.42 -26.49
C LEU A 66 17.95 -14.21 -26.94
N PRO A 67 18.08 -13.95 -28.27
CA PRO A 67 18.81 -12.79 -28.78
C PRO A 67 17.97 -11.51 -28.77
N GLY A 68 18.60 -10.37 -28.57
CA GLY A 68 18.03 -9.04 -28.80
C GLY A 68 16.64 -8.84 -28.20
N SER A 69 15.68 -8.44 -29.04
CA SER A 69 14.28 -8.25 -28.65
C SER A 69 13.56 -9.54 -28.26
N GLY A 70 14.08 -10.70 -28.68
CA GLY A 70 13.54 -12.01 -28.28
C GLY A 70 13.49 -12.19 -26.76
N LYS A 71 14.41 -11.57 -26.01
CA LYS A 71 14.39 -11.58 -24.53
C LYS A 71 13.12 -10.96 -23.99
N ILE A 72 12.74 -9.78 -24.52
CA ILE A 72 11.55 -9.08 -24.08
C ILE A 72 10.30 -9.91 -24.37
N TYR A 73 10.20 -10.45 -25.59
CA TYR A 73 9.06 -11.29 -25.96
C TYR A 73 8.98 -12.56 -25.13
N GLY A 74 10.13 -13.25 -24.88
CA GLY A 74 10.17 -14.45 -24.05
C GLY A 74 9.77 -14.19 -22.61
N VAL A 75 10.34 -13.16 -21.97
CA VAL A 75 9.98 -12.75 -20.61
C VAL A 75 8.49 -12.35 -20.55
N THR A 76 8.02 -11.54 -21.50
CA THR A 76 6.61 -11.14 -21.56
C THR A 76 5.70 -12.34 -21.69
N PHE A 77 6.04 -13.30 -22.54
CA PHE A 77 5.28 -14.53 -22.70
C PHE A 77 5.20 -15.33 -21.39
N VAL A 78 6.32 -15.55 -20.70
CA VAL A 78 6.36 -16.25 -19.41
C VAL A 78 5.49 -15.51 -18.38
N VAL A 79 5.64 -14.19 -18.28
CA VAL A 79 4.83 -13.36 -17.36
C VAL A 79 3.34 -13.49 -17.69
N MET A 80 2.96 -13.39 -18.95
CA MET A 80 1.55 -13.50 -19.37
C MET A 80 0.97 -14.88 -19.06
N VAL A 81 1.73 -15.96 -19.27
CA VAL A 81 1.32 -17.33 -18.94
C VAL A 81 1.11 -17.48 -17.45
N VAL A 82 2.03 -17.01 -16.62
CA VAL A 82 1.91 -17.08 -15.16
C VAL A 82 0.71 -16.26 -14.67
N LEU A 83 0.56 -15.02 -15.13
CA LEU A 83 -0.60 -14.19 -14.78
C LEU A 83 -1.92 -14.83 -15.23
N TRP A 84 -1.95 -15.48 -16.39
CA TRP A 84 -3.13 -16.19 -16.87
C TRP A 84 -3.44 -17.42 -16.00
N LEU A 85 -2.46 -18.25 -15.69
CA LEU A 85 -2.61 -19.41 -14.80
C LEU A 85 -3.11 -19.00 -13.41
N HIS A 86 -2.65 -17.86 -12.89
CA HIS A 86 -3.07 -17.33 -11.58
C HIS A 86 -4.33 -16.45 -11.63
N GLN A 87 -5.04 -16.39 -12.76
CA GLN A 87 -6.25 -15.56 -12.93
C GLN A 87 -5.99 -14.06 -12.69
N ALA A 88 -4.74 -13.66 -12.80
CA ALA A 88 -4.26 -12.31 -12.52
C ALA A 88 -4.17 -11.45 -13.78
N LEU A 89 -4.22 -12.07 -14.97
CA LEU A 89 -3.97 -11.38 -16.22
C LEU A 89 -4.98 -10.26 -16.49
N LEU A 90 -6.28 -10.57 -16.45
CA LEU A 90 -7.32 -9.58 -16.70
C LEU A 90 -7.32 -8.45 -15.65
N PRO A 91 -7.22 -8.74 -14.34
CA PRO A 91 -7.05 -7.71 -13.33
C PRO A 91 -5.84 -6.80 -13.57
N ILE A 92 -4.66 -7.36 -13.86
CA ILE A 92 -3.43 -6.57 -14.11
C ILE A 92 -3.58 -5.71 -15.37
N LEU A 93 -4.12 -6.25 -16.47
CA LEU A 93 -4.34 -5.47 -17.68
C LEU A 93 -5.35 -4.33 -17.45
N THR A 94 -6.45 -4.60 -16.76
CA THR A 94 -7.48 -3.57 -16.47
C THR A 94 -6.92 -2.48 -15.55
N ALA A 95 -6.23 -2.85 -14.49
CA ALA A 95 -5.61 -1.89 -13.58
C ALA A 95 -4.47 -1.11 -14.27
N GLY A 96 -3.71 -1.77 -15.15
CA GLY A 96 -2.68 -1.13 -15.98
C GLY A 96 -3.25 -0.11 -16.95
N LEU A 97 -4.35 -0.44 -17.63
CA LEU A 97 -5.05 0.50 -18.51
C LEU A 97 -5.63 1.68 -17.74
N TYR A 98 -6.15 1.42 -16.54
CA TYR A 98 -6.65 2.49 -15.68
C TYR A 98 -5.51 3.42 -15.20
N PHE A 99 -4.40 2.85 -14.72
CA PHE A 99 -3.21 3.63 -14.36
C PHE A 99 -2.70 4.46 -15.55
N PHE A 100 -2.57 3.84 -16.72
CA PHE A 100 -2.19 4.52 -17.94
C PHE A 100 -3.17 5.62 -18.33
N GLY A 101 -4.47 5.38 -18.18
CA GLY A 101 -5.50 6.40 -18.40
C GLY A 101 -5.33 7.63 -17.51
N LEU A 102 -5.03 7.43 -16.22
CA LEU A 102 -4.72 8.55 -15.31
C LEU A 102 -3.46 9.31 -15.74
N VAL A 103 -2.41 8.59 -16.17
CA VAL A 103 -1.19 9.23 -16.71
C VAL A 103 -1.51 10.07 -17.95
N VAL A 104 -2.31 9.56 -18.89
CA VAL A 104 -2.68 10.29 -20.11
C VAL A 104 -3.50 11.54 -19.80
N ILE A 105 -4.47 11.44 -18.88
CA ILE A 105 -5.26 12.60 -18.42
C ILE A 105 -4.32 13.70 -17.87
N GLY A 106 -3.35 13.32 -17.05
CA GLY A 106 -2.37 14.27 -16.53
C GLY A 106 -1.45 14.85 -17.60
N GLU A 107 -0.95 13.99 -18.50
CA GLU A 107 -0.10 14.43 -19.62
C GLU A 107 -0.82 15.43 -20.52
N ASP A 108 -2.09 15.23 -20.86
CA ASP A 108 -2.89 16.14 -21.68
C ASP A 108 -2.95 17.55 -21.07
N ILE A 109 -3.19 17.65 -19.77
CA ILE A 109 -3.17 18.94 -19.06
C ILE A 109 -1.76 19.54 -19.05
N LEU A 110 -0.75 18.71 -18.81
CA LEU A 110 0.63 19.16 -18.73
C LEU A 110 1.23 19.53 -20.09
N LEU A 111 0.69 19.01 -21.21
CA LEU A 111 1.12 19.39 -22.56
C LEU A 111 0.98 20.89 -22.82
N PHE A 112 -0.10 21.52 -22.38
CA PHE A 112 -0.30 22.96 -22.51
C PHE A 112 0.73 23.74 -21.70
N TYR A 113 0.93 23.36 -20.44
CA TYR A 113 1.87 23.99 -19.53
C TYR A 113 3.32 23.85 -20.02
N ARG A 114 3.70 22.66 -20.48
CA ARG A 114 5.06 22.38 -20.95
C ARG A 114 5.41 23.11 -22.25
N LYS A 115 4.45 23.39 -23.12
CA LYS A 115 4.69 24.17 -24.36
C LYS A 115 5.03 25.63 -24.07
N GLU A 116 4.34 26.24 -23.10
CA GLU A 116 4.56 27.66 -22.77
C GLU A 116 5.90 27.90 -22.08
N GLU A 117 6.38 26.97 -21.28
CA GLU A 117 7.54 27.16 -20.41
C GLU A 117 8.89 26.66 -21.00
N GLY A 118 8.92 26.17 -22.23
CA GLY A 118 10.16 25.64 -22.83
C GLY A 118 10.76 24.46 -22.07
N TRP A 119 9.94 23.64 -21.47
CA TRP A 119 10.33 22.53 -20.62
C TRP A 119 11.19 21.49 -21.33
N LYS A 120 12.49 21.45 -21.01
CA LYS A 120 13.26 20.22 -21.14
C LYS A 120 12.68 19.25 -20.12
N THR A 121 11.82 18.38 -20.59
CA THR A 121 11.12 17.39 -19.78
C THR A 121 12.11 16.62 -18.95
N SER A 122 11.87 16.53 -17.62
CA SER A 122 12.48 15.50 -16.81
C SER A 122 12.13 14.16 -17.49
N SER A 123 13.13 13.50 -18.04
CA SER A 123 12.97 12.19 -18.66
C SER A 123 12.87 11.15 -17.55
N GLY A 124 12.07 10.11 -17.74
CA GLY A 124 12.04 8.97 -16.85
C GLY A 124 10.79 8.86 -15.99
N MET A 125 10.91 8.15 -14.88
CA MET A 125 9.77 7.80 -14.02
C MET A 125 9.14 9.01 -13.34
N LEU A 126 9.91 10.04 -13.00
CA LEU A 126 9.41 11.26 -12.36
C LEU A 126 8.36 11.98 -13.22
N ARG A 127 8.54 12.02 -14.56
CA ARG A 127 7.53 12.59 -15.47
C ARG A 127 6.22 11.81 -15.41
N ILE A 128 6.28 10.49 -15.55
CA ILE A 128 5.10 9.63 -15.47
C ILE A 128 4.39 9.81 -14.12
N SER A 129 5.17 10.00 -13.07
CA SER A 129 4.65 10.22 -11.72
C SER A 129 3.93 11.56 -11.57
N HIS A 130 4.43 12.64 -12.17
CA HIS A 130 3.74 13.94 -12.23
C HIS A 130 2.43 13.83 -13.00
N ASP A 131 2.46 13.15 -14.17
CA ASP A 131 1.27 12.94 -14.99
C ASP A 131 0.22 12.12 -14.22
N PHE A 132 0.64 11.03 -13.57
CA PHE A 132 -0.22 10.23 -12.70
C PHE A 132 -0.80 11.05 -11.54
N LEU A 133 -0.01 11.88 -10.89
CA LEU A 133 -0.44 12.72 -9.77
C LEU A 133 -1.55 13.69 -10.20
N VAL A 134 -1.35 14.42 -11.32
CA VAL A 134 -2.34 15.36 -11.85
C VAL A 134 -3.62 14.63 -12.28
N GLY A 135 -3.51 13.54 -13.04
CA GLY A 135 -4.66 12.75 -13.46
C GLY A 135 -5.45 12.18 -12.29
N SER A 136 -4.77 11.71 -11.24
CA SER A 136 -5.40 11.20 -10.02
C SER A 136 -6.15 12.29 -9.25
N VAL A 137 -5.55 13.48 -9.11
CA VAL A 137 -6.21 14.64 -8.49
C VAL A 137 -7.48 15.02 -9.23
N LEU A 138 -7.39 15.16 -10.55
CA LEU A 138 -8.56 15.52 -11.39
C LEU A 138 -9.65 14.46 -11.33
N TYR A 139 -9.27 13.19 -11.30
CA TYR A 139 -10.23 12.09 -11.17
C TYR A 139 -10.93 12.10 -9.81
N ILE A 140 -10.21 12.32 -8.70
CA ILE A 140 -10.82 12.45 -7.37
C ILE A 140 -11.77 13.64 -7.33
N LEU A 141 -11.36 14.80 -7.88
CA LEU A 141 -12.24 15.97 -7.98
C LEU A 141 -13.51 15.66 -8.78
N PHE A 142 -13.39 14.97 -9.91
CA PHE A 142 -14.53 14.53 -10.71
C PHE A 142 -15.51 13.68 -9.88
N ILE A 143 -15.02 12.66 -9.15
CA ILE A 143 -15.87 11.83 -8.29
C ILE A 143 -16.51 12.65 -7.16
N CYS A 144 -15.76 13.54 -6.53
CA CYS A 144 -16.32 14.44 -5.51
C CYS A 144 -17.46 15.29 -6.07
N VAL A 145 -17.27 15.88 -7.26
CA VAL A 145 -18.28 16.76 -7.87
C VAL A 145 -19.53 15.98 -8.26
N ILE A 146 -19.43 14.84 -8.95
CA ILE A 146 -20.64 14.06 -9.31
C ILE A 146 -21.37 13.55 -8.07
N SER A 147 -20.64 13.24 -7.00
CA SER A 147 -21.22 12.81 -5.72
C SER A 147 -22.01 13.92 -5.01
N LEU A 148 -21.64 15.19 -5.18
CA LEU A 148 -22.42 16.33 -4.65
C LEU A 148 -23.81 16.43 -5.33
N PHE A 149 -23.94 15.95 -6.58
CA PHE A 149 -25.20 15.85 -7.29
C PHE A 149 -25.97 14.55 -7.04
N GLY A 150 -25.48 13.72 -6.11
CA GLY A 150 -26.10 12.42 -5.78
C GLY A 150 -25.91 11.34 -6.84
N ILE A 151 -24.97 11.53 -7.76
CA ILE A 151 -24.63 10.55 -8.82
C ILE A 151 -23.50 9.68 -8.31
N GLY A 152 -23.83 8.48 -7.84
CA GLY A 152 -22.84 7.55 -7.26
C GLY A 152 -22.99 6.12 -7.77
N GLU A 153 -23.86 5.87 -8.74
CA GLU A 153 -24.03 4.52 -9.26
C GLU A 153 -22.75 4.02 -9.94
N TYR A 154 -22.26 2.83 -9.56
CA TYR A 154 -20.99 2.30 -10.03
C TYR A 154 -20.94 2.05 -11.54
N ARG A 155 -22.08 1.71 -12.17
CA ARG A 155 -22.16 1.60 -13.63
C ARG A 155 -21.88 2.94 -14.29
N VAL A 156 -22.51 4.01 -13.79
CA VAL A 156 -22.32 5.38 -14.29
C VAL A 156 -20.86 5.80 -14.11
N ILE A 157 -20.29 5.60 -12.91
CA ILE A 157 -18.88 5.91 -12.63
C ILE A 157 -17.95 5.19 -13.61
N ARG A 158 -18.15 3.90 -13.86
CA ARG A 158 -17.32 3.11 -14.80
C ARG A 158 -17.46 3.60 -16.23
N ILE A 159 -18.68 3.86 -16.70
CA ILE A 159 -18.92 4.38 -18.05
C ILE A 159 -18.27 5.76 -18.22
N CYS A 160 -18.47 6.65 -17.26
CA CYS A 160 -17.83 7.97 -17.27
C CYS A 160 -16.29 7.86 -17.22
N THR A 161 -15.75 6.98 -16.40
CA THR A 161 -14.29 6.73 -16.31
C THR A 161 -13.75 6.26 -17.66
N LEU A 162 -14.41 5.28 -18.27
CA LEU A 162 -14.03 4.77 -19.59
C LEU A 162 -14.11 5.88 -20.65
N GLY A 163 -15.20 6.65 -20.65
CA GLY A 163 -15.39 7.79 -21.54
C GLY A 163 -14.29 8.84 -21.39
N ILE A 164 -13.97 9.23 -20.17
CA ILE A 164 -12.88 10.20 -19.88
C ILE A 164 -11.54 9.67 -20.38
N ILE A 165 -11.20 8.40 -20.11
CA ILE A 165 -9.95 7.80 -20.58
C ILE A 165 -9.88 7.74 -22.11
N VAL A 166 -10.97 7.33 -22.77
CA VAL A 166 -11.01 7.28 -24.24
C VAL A 166 -10.86 8.67 -24.84
N VAL A 167 -11.55 9.68 -24.29
CA VAL A 167 -11.43 11.07 -24.73
C VAL A 167 -10.00 11.59 -24.54
N ALA A 168 -9.39 11.32 -23.38
CA ALA A 168 -8.01 11.70 -23.12
C ALA A 168 -7.04 11.04 -24.11
N ILE A 169 -7.17 9.74 -24.35
CA ILE A 169 -6.33 9.04 -25.34
C ILE A 169 -6.51 9.62 -26.76
N LEU A 170 -7.74 9.89 -27.17
CA LEU A 170 -8.02 10.50 -28.48
C LEU A 170 -7.42 11.90 -28.56
N PHE A 171 -7.56 12.70 -27.51
CA PHE A 171 -6.98 14.03 -27.44
C PHE A 171 -5.46 13.97 -27.52
N TYR A 172 -4.83 13.08 -26.75
CA TYR A 172 -3.39 12.82 -26.80
C TYR A 172 -2.92 12.46 -28.21
N LEU A 173 -3.61 11.55 -28.89
CA LEU A 173 -3.27 11.10 -30.25
C LEU A 173 -3.42 12.21 -31.29
N LEU A 174 -4.41 13.11 -31.14
CA LEU A 174 -4.69 14.20 -32.09
C LEU A 174 -3.75 15.41 -31.90
N PHE A 175 -3.42 15.74 -30.65
CA PHE A 175 -2.73 16.99 -30.31
C PHE A 175 -1.28 16.83 -29.87
N SER A 176 -0.89 15.61 -29.46
CA SER A 176 0.50 15.33 -29.17
C SER A 176 1.23 15.02 -30.48
N ASN A 177 2.11 15.93 -30.91
CA ASN A 177 3.11 15.62 -31.94
C ASN A 177 4.19 14.65 -31.43
N ALA A 178 4.07 14.20 -30.21
CA ALA A 178 4.96 13.25 -29.60
C ALA A 178 4.56 11.85 -30.05
N ARG A 179 5.40 11.21 -30.86
CA ARG A 179 5.33 9.75 -30.99
C ARG A 179 5.37 9.19 -29.57
N ILE A 180 4.32 8.46 -29.17
CA ILE A 180 4.37 7.63 -27.98
C ILE A 180 5.52 6.67 -28.22
N THR A 181 6.68 7.01 -27.74
CA THR A 181 7.81 6.12 -27.64
C THR A 181 7.86 5.65 -26.17
N PRO A 182 7.04 4.64 -25.82
CA PRO A 182 7.15 4.02 -24.49
C PRO A 182 8.52 3.38 -24.25
N ILE A 183 9.40 3.42 -25.25
CA ILE A 183 10.62 2.64 -25.33
C ILE A 183 11.90 3.52 -25.28
N HIS A 184 11.81 4.77 -24.88
CA HIS A 184 13.05 5.52 -24.56
C HIS A 184 13.76 5.02 -23.28
N PHE A 185 13.17 4.08 -22.55
CA PHE A 185 13.83 3.44 -21.42
C PHE A 185 15.11 2.64 -21.78
N VAL A 186 15.24 2.23 -23.03
CA VAL A 186 16.32 1.32 -23.45
C VAL A 186 17.43 2.01 -24.28
N ASN A 187 17.20 3.21 -24.81
CA ASN A 187 18.04 3.73 -25.90
C ASN A 187 19.11 4.75 -25.55
N VAL A 188 19.32 5.11 -24.29
CA VAL A 188 20.42 6.02 -23.90
C VAL A 188 21.23 5.38 -22.78
N LEU A 189 21.78 4.21 -23.06
CA LEU A 189 22.91 3.71 -22.28
C LEU A 189 24.16 4.39 -22.83
N GLU A 190 24.89 5.10 -21.98
CA GLU A 190 26.24 5.53 -22.29
C GLU A 190 27.10 4.31 -22.64
N ASP A 191 28.01 4.42 -23.57
CA ASP A 191 28.83 3.28 -24.02
C ASP A 191 29.55 2.58 -22.86
N ARG A 192 29.90 3.33 -21.83
CA ARG A 192 30.49 2.83 -20.59
C ARG A 192 29.53 1.92 -19.79
N GLU A 193 28.26 2.29 -19.73
CA GLU A 193 27.23 1.47 -19.08
C GLU A 193 26.94 0.20 -19.88
N ARG A 194 26.96 0.30 -21.21
CA ARG A 194 26.79 -0.90 -22.09
C ARG A 194 27.92 -1.89 -21.90
N GLU A 195 29.17 -1.42 -21.84
CA GLU A 195 30.33 -2.28 -21.60
C GLU A 195 30.25 -2.94 -20.22
N PHE A 196 29.87 -2.18 -19.20
CA PHE A 196 29.71 -2.69 -17.84
C PHE A 196 28.60 -3.73 -17.75
N LEU A 197 27.43 -3.49 -18.36
CA LEU A 197 26.34 -4.44 -18.45
C LEU A 197 26.73 -5.72 -19.19
N TYR A 198 27.46 -5.60 -20.28
CA TYR A 198 27.93 -6.77 -21.04
C TYR A 198 28.85 -7.66 -20.20
N ARG A 199 29.73 -7.05 -19.41
CA ARG A 199 30.65 -7.77 -18.50
C ARG A 199 29.94 -8.42 -17.33
N HIS A 200 28.84 -7.82 -16.85
CA HIS A 200 28.09 -8.27 -15.66
C HIS A 200 26.66 -8.72 -15.98
N ARG A 201 26.42 -9.14 -17.23
CA ARG A 201 25.08 -9.53 -17.71
C ARG A 201 24.41 -10.60 -16.82
N PHE A 202 25.18 -11.55 -16.27
CA PHE A 202 24.67 -12.57 -15.37
C PHE A 202 24.01 -11.95 -14.14
N LEU A 203 24.70 -11.06 -13.49
CA LEU A 203 24.22 -10.37 -12.29
C LEU A 203 22.97 -9.54 -12.58
N PHE A 204 22.98 -8.82 -13.70
CA PHE A 204 21.85 -7.99 -14.12
C PHE A 204 20.60 -8.82 -14.41
N TYR A 205 20.73 -9.95 -15.11
CA TYR A 205 19.61 -10.84 -15.38
C TYR A 205 19.11 -11.52 -14.12
N PHE A 206 20.00 -11.97 -13.25
CA PHE A 206 19.62 -12.48 -11.93
C PHE A 206 18.75 -11.48 -11.14
N TRP A 207 19.11 -10.21 -11.12
CA TRP A 207 18.30 -9.20 -10.44
C TRP A 207 16.94 -8.99 -11.10
N ILE A 208 16.88 -8.95 -12.42
CA ILE A 208 15.60 -8.87 -13.14
C ILE A 208 14.74 -10.09 -12.84
N GLY A 209 15.30 -11.30 -12.95
CA GLY A 209 14.58 -12.54 -12.63
C GLY A 209 14.04 -12.55 -11.21
N PHE A 210 14.85 -12.16 -10.23
CA PHE A 210 14.44 -12.06 -8.84
C PHE A 210 13.28 -11.06 -8.63
N ILE A 211 13.38 -9.84 -9.18
CA ILE A 211 12.32 -8.83 -9.08
C ILE A 211 11.02 -9.35 -9.69
N LEU A 212 11.10 -9.97 -10.86
CA LEU A 212 9.93 -10.53 -11.54
C LEU A 212 9.30 -11.67 -10.73
N VAL A 213 10.12 -12.56 -10.14
CA VAL A 213 9.60 -13.64 -9.28
C VAL A 213 8.84 -13.08 -8.09
N ILE A 214 9.38 -12.09 -7.38
CA ILE A 214 8.68 -11.46 -6.25
C ILE A 214 7.39 -10.78 -6.72
N LEU A 215 7.41 -10.02 -7.80
CA LEU A 215 6.22 -9.34 -8.31
C LEU A 215 5.15 -10.34 -8.78
N LEU A 216 5.54 -11.42 -9.43
CA LEU A 216 4.61 -12.47 -9.88
C LEU A 216 4.08 -13.30 -8.70
N LEU A 217 4.90 -13.55 -7.67
CA LEU A 217 4.44 -14.12 -6.40
C LEU A 217 3.34 -13.26 -5.80
N GLN A 218 3.51 -11.95 -5.74
CA GLN A 218 2.48 -11.05 -5.23
C GLN A 218 1.24 -11.01 -6.15
N ALA A 219 1.43 -10.90 -7.47
CA ALA A 219 0.32 -10.91 -8.42
C ALA A 219 -0.53 -12.18 -8.35
N GLY A 220 0.09 -13.35 -8.14
CA GLY A 220 -0.62 -14.62 -7.99
C GLY A 220 -1.57 -14.69 -6.77
N ARG A 221 -1.44 -13.76 -5.83
CA ARG A 221 -2.19 -13.73 -4.58
C ARG A 221 -3.33 -12.74 -4.54
N MET A 222 -3.41 -11.81 -5.50
CA MET A 222 -4.35 -10.71 -5.44
C MET A 222 -5.82 -11.13 -5.56
N ASN A 223 -6.11 -12.36 -5.95
CA ASN A 223 -7.47 -12.84 -6.10
C ASN A 223 -8.15 -13.24 -4.78
N ILE A 224 -7.39 -13.44 -3.72
CA ILE A 224 -7.91 -13.77 -2.40
C ILE A 224 -7.29 -12.80 -1.39
N ALA A 225 -8.01 -11.73 -1.12
CA ALA A 225 -7.68 -10.88 0.00
C ALA A 225 -8.54 -11.33 1.20
N LEU A 226 -7.87 -11.65 2.27
CA LEU A 226 -8.49 -12.03 3.54
C LEU A 226 -7.93 -11.19 4.70
N ASP A 227 -7.09 -10.18 4.40
CA ASP A 227 -6.62 -9.29 5.43
C ASP A 227 -7.76 -8.39 5.93
N TYR A 228 -7.78 -8.22 7.23
CA TYR A 228 -8.81 -7.47 7.95
C TYR A 228 -9.03 -6.07 7.37
N ASP A 229 -7.97 -5.29 7.18
CA ASP A 229 -8.05 -3.92 6.70
C ASP A 229 -8.59 -3.82 5.26
N SER A 230 -8.14 -4.72 4.39
CA SER A 230 -8.62 -4.75 3.00
C SER A 230 -10.11 -5.08 2.94
N LEU A 231 -10.57 -6.05 3.73
CA LEU A 231 -11.99 -6.43 3.78
C LEU A 231 -12.84 -5.37 4.46
N HIS A 232 -12.33 -4.68 5.47
CA HIS A 232 -13.07 -3.64 6.16
C HIS A 232 -13.32 -2.41 5.28
N TYR A 233 -12.28 -1.87 4.64
CA TYR A 233 -12.42 -0.58 3.98
C TYR A 233 -11.83 -0.48 2.58
N GLY A 234 -10.83 -1.26 2.24
CA GLY A 234 -10.13 -1.09 0.96
C GLY A 234 -10.84 -1.71 -0.24
N LEU A 235 -11.43 -2.89 -0.07
CA LEU A 235 -12.04 -3.69 -1.14
C LEU A 235 -13.55 -3.58 -1.26
N ARG A 236 -14.19 -2.96 -0.29
CA ARG A 236 -15.65 -2.90 -0.19
C ARG A 236 -16.22 -1.50 -0.42
N THR A 237 -15.57 -0.69 -1.26
CA THR A 237 -15.93 0.71 -1.49
C THR A 237 -17.40 0.89 -1.87
N LYS A 238 -18.01 -0.08 -2.56
CA LYS A 238 -19.44 -0.08 -2.90
C LYS A 238 -20.35 -0.11 -1.66
N PHE A 239 -19.88 -0.63 -0.55
CA PHE A 239 -20.70 -0.81 0.65
C PHE A 239 -20.35 0.14 1.77
N ILE A 240 -19.10 0.66 1.78
CA ILE A 240 -18.58 1.50 2.88
C ILE A 240 -18.42 2.98 2.51
N LEU A 241 -18.27 3.26 1.21
CA LEU A 241 -17.99 4.61 0.72
C LEU A 241 -19.19 5.22 0.02
N ASN A 242 -19.84 4.43 -0.83
CA ASN A 242 -20.88 4.89 -1.74
C ASN A 242 -21.82 3.72 -2.08
N ASN A 243 -23.10 3.85 -1.76
CA ASN A 243 -24.13 2.86 -2.12
C ASN A 243 -25.10 3.37 -3.18
N GLY A 244 -24.60 4.18 -4.12
CA GLY A 244 -25.36 4.66 -5.29
C GLY A 244 -25.71 6.15 -5.26
N ARG A 245 -25.57 6.87 -4.12
CA ARG A 245 -25.81 8.31 -4.00
C ARG A 245 -24.56 9.16 -3.95
N GLY A 246 -23.38 8.53 -4.01
CA GLY A 246 -22.09 9.22 -3.94
C GLY A 246 -21.41 9.12 -2.58
N ILE A 247 -20.18 9.65 -2.53
CA ILE A 247 -19.29 9.47 -1.37
C ILE A 247 -19.73 10.19 -0.10
N TYR A 248 -20.70 11.10 -0.18
CA TYR A 248 -21.22 11.86 0.98
C TYR A 248 -22.41 11.18 1.66
N GLU A 249 -22.76 9.96 1.23
CA GLU A 249 -23.88 9.19 1.73
C GLU A 249 -23.59 8.66 3.16
N LYS A 250 -24.61 8.77 4.04
CA LYS A 250 -24.55 8.16 5.37
C LYS A 250 -24.91 6.69 5.27
N LEU A 251 -23.95 5.83 5.57
CA LEU A 251 -24.09 4.37 5.47
C LEU A 251 -24.27 3.67 6.84
N GLY A 252 -24.36 4.43 7.93
CA GLY A 252 -24.66 3.89 9.25
C GLY A 252 -23.46 3.32 10.02
N PHE A 253 -22.24 3.64 9.62
CA PHE A 253 -21.04 3.17 10.31
C PHE A 253 -20.76 3.94 11.60
N ALA A 254 -20.25 3.23 12.62
CA ALA A 254 -19.92 3.77 13.94
C ALA A 254 -18.42 3.73 14.26
N ASN A 255 -17.57 3.34 13.31
CA ASN A 255 -16.14 3.31 13.51
C ASN A 255 -15.43 4.27 12.56
N ASP A 256 -14.41 4.95 13.08
CA ASP A 256 -13.59 5.92 12.35
C ASP A 256 -12.99 5.35 11.07
N VAL A 257 -12.66 4.06 11.05
CA VAL A 257 -12.01 3.39 9.90
C VAL A 257 -12.83 3.48 8.61
N TYR A 258 -14.16 3.63 8.70
CA TYR A 258 -15.04 3.73 7.54
C TYR A 258 -15.22 5.17 7.04
N VAL A 259 -14.92 6.17 7.87
CA VAL A 259 -15.28 7.56 7.60
C VAL A 259 -14.11 8.54 7.52
N TYR A 260 -12.89 8.14 7.88
CA TYR A 260 -11.72 9.00 7.67
C TYR A 260 -11.51 9.34 6.18
N PRO A 261 -10.67 10.32 5.82
CA PRO A 261 -10.40 10.66 4.42
C PRO A 261 -10.05 9.44 3.57
N LYS A 262 -10.80 9.23 2.49
CA LYS A 262 -10.84 8.01 1.66
C LYS A 262 -10.37 8.25 0.23
N GLY A 263 -9.33 9.07 0.03
CA GLY A 263 -8.91 9.44 -1.32
C GLY A 263 -8.47 8.28 -2.20
N GLN A 264 -7.78 7.28 -1.64
CA GLN A 264 -7.40 6.09 -2.41
C GLN A 264 -8.61 5.26 -2.77
N GLU A 265 -9.53 5.04 -1.84
CA GLU A 265 -10.74 4.26 -2.09
C GLU A 265 -11.64 4.97 -3.13
N ILE A 266 -11.67 6.32 -3.15
CA ILE A 266 -12.32 7.11 -4.20
C ILE A 266 -11.63 6.84 -5.55
N LEU A 267 -10.31 6.88 -5.59
CA LEU A 267 -9.53 6.59 -6.79
C LEU A 267 -9.79 5.18 -7.32
N LEU A 268 -9.98 4.20 -6.43
CA LEU A 268 -10.18 2.80 -6.78
C LEU A 268 -11.64 2.42 -7.10
N MET A 269 -12.59 3.34 -6.99
CA MET A 269 -14.01 3.05 -7.23
C MET A 269 -14.31 2.36 -8.58
N PRO A 270 -13.72 2.75 -9.72
CA PRO A 270 -14.04 2.09 -11.00
C PRO A 270 -13.53 0.65 -11.09
N LEU A 271 -12.50 0.31 -10.32
CA LEU A 271 -11.92 -1.03 -10.24
C LEU A 271 -12.65 -1.95 -9.24
N ASN A 272 -13.52 -1.38 -8.39
CA ASN A 272 -14.23 -2.15 -7.38
C ASN A 272 -15.34 -2.96 -8.04
N TYR A 273 -15.19 -4.27 -8.06
CA TYR A 273 -16.18 -5.20 -8.59
C TYR A 273 -16.76 -6.04 -7.45
N ASP A 274 -18.08 -6.26 -7.45
CA ASP A 274 -18.85 -6.75 -6.30
C ASP A 274 -18.28 -7.98 -5.61
N ILE A 275 -17.54 -8.81 -6.32
CA ILE A 275 -17.13 -10.13 -5.84
C ILE A 275 -15.65 -10.42 -6.13
N SER A 276 -15.01 -9.66 -7.02
CA SER A 276 -13.60 -9.84 -7.34
C SER A 276 -12.77 -8.70 -6.75
N TYR A 277 -11.88 -9.03 -5.86
CA TYR A 277 -10.93 -8.09 -5.27
C TYR A 277 -9.68 -7.89 -6.13
N GLY A 278 -9.46 -8.78 -7.08
CA GLY A 278 -8.26 -8.81 -7.91
C GLY A 278 -7.98 -7.51 -8.66
N PHE A 279 -9.00 -6.80 -9.13
CA PHE A 279 -8.83 -5.55 -9.89
C PHE A 279 -8.27 -4.41 -9.02
N VAL A 280 -8.73 -4.30 -7.77
CA VAL A 280 -8.25 -3.30 -6.81
C VAL A 280 -6.83 -3.63 -6.38
N LEU A 281 -6.56 -4.89 -6.04
CA LEU A 281 -5.23 -5.34 -5.62
C LEU A 281 -4.22 -5.28 -6.78
N ALA A 282 -4.65 -5.53 -8.02
CA ALA A 282 -3.82 -5.35 -9.20
C ALA A 282 -3.30 -3.91 -9.34
N PHE A 283 -4.12 -2.92 -8.99
CA PHE A 283 -3.67 -1.53 -8.99
C PHE A 283 -2.59 -1.29 -7.93
N SER A 284 -2.70 -1.90 -6.76
CA SER A 284 -1.65 -1.85 -5.73
C SER A 284 -0.35 -2.52 -6.19
N VAL A 285 -0.43 -3.64 -6.94
CA VAL A 285 0.75 -4.26 -7.58
C VAL A 285 1.41 -3.30 -8.58
N ILE A 286 0.63 -2.62 -9.41
CA ILE A 286 1.16 -1.62 -10.35
C ILE A 286 1.82 -0.45 -9.64
N LEU A 287 1.23 0.04 -8.54
CA LEU A 287 1.86 1.07 -7.71
C LEU A 287 3.15 0.58 -7.06
N CYS A 288 3.23 -0.70 -6.67
CA CYS A 288 4.48 -1.28 -6.18
C CYS A 288 5.57 -1.26 -7.26
N VAL A 289 5.23 -1.63 -8.50
CA VAL A 289 6.14 -1.51 -9.65
C VAL A 289 6.58 -0.06 -9.84
N ALA A 290 5.67 0.90 -9.71
CA ALA A 290 5.97 2.33 -9.80
C ALA A 290 6.91 2.80 -8.68
N VAL A 291 6.71 2.34 -7.43
CA VAL A 291 7.61 2.60 -6.29
C VAL A 291 9.01 2.06 -6.57
N LEU A 292 9.12 0.81 -7.01
CA LEU A 292 10.40 0.20 -7.34
C LEU A 292 11.10 0.96 -8.49
N ALA A 293 10.35 1.37 -9.51
CA ALA A 293 10.86 2.17 -10.62
C ALA A 293 11.31 3.57 -10.18
N MET A 294 10.62 4.20 -9.21
CA MET A 294 11.04 5.49 -8.62
C MET A 294 12.36 5.35 -7.85
N ILE A 295 12.51 4.32 -7.02
CA ILE A 295 13.77 4.04 -6.30
C ILE A 295 14.91 3.82 -7.30
N TYR A 296 14.64 3.04 -8.36
CA TYR A 296 15.59 2.87 -9.46
C TYR A 296 15.98 4.19 -10.11
N ASP A 297 15.00 5.03 -10.49
CA ASP A 297 15.23 6.29 -11.20
C ASP A 297 16.01 7.30 -10.34
N ILE A 298 15.69 7.41 -9.05
CA ILE A 298 16.42 8.28 -8.11
C ILE A 298 17.89 7.88 -8.02
N VAL A 299 18.18 6.60 -7.76
CA VAL A 299 19.56 6.14 -7.59
C VAL A 299 20.31 6.09 -8.91
N LYS A 300 19.66 5.76 -10.03
CA LYS A 300 20.25 5.76 -11.35
C LYS A 300 20.80 7.13 -11.74
N LYS A 301 20.07 8.20 -11.46
CA LYS A 301 20.46 9.58 -11.78
C LYS A 301 21.76 10.00 -11.08
N GLU A 302 22.04 9.46 -9.91
CA GLU A 302 23.24 9.78 -9.12
C GLU A 302 24.40 8.83 -9.38
N CYS A 303 24.12 7.54 -9.50
CA CYS A 303 25.11 6.48 -9.44
C CYS A 303 25.13 5.56 -10.67
N GLY A 304 24.25 5.80 -11.64
CA GLY A 304 24.14 4.96 -12.85
C GLY A 304 23.23 3.77 -12.72
N MET A 305 22.99 3.09 -13.84
CA MET A 305 21.98 2.07 -14.03
C MET A 305 22.15 0.86 -13.07
N MET A 306 23.39 0.38 -12.87
CA MET A 306 23.65 -0.78 -12.01
C MET A 306 23.34 -0.49 -10.53
N ALA A 307 23.63 0.72 -10.07
CA ALA A 307 23.26 1.17 -8.74
C ALA A 307 21.75 1.23 -8.57
N GLY A 308 21.05 1.79 -9.57
CA GLY A 308 19.61 1.80 -9.61
C GLY A 308 19.01 0.39 -9.54
N MET A 309 19.52 -0.55 -10.31
CA MET A 309 19.08 -1.95 -10.30
C MET A 309 19.35 -2.62 -8.96
N LEU A 310 20.50 -2.39 -8.34
CA LEU A 310 20.80 -2.90 -7.00
C LEU A 310 19.79 -2.35 -5.98
N ALA A 311 19.54 -1.04 -5.98
CA ALA A 311 18.57 -0.42 -5.07
C ALA A 311 17.16 -0.98 -5.28
N MET A 312 16.71 -1.13 -6.52
CA MET A 312 15.43 -1.73 -6.88
C MET A 312 15.34 -3.19 -6.39
N THR A 313 16.40 -3.98 -6.54
CA THR A 313 16.45 -5.38 -6.10
C THR A 313 16.39 -5.49 -4.58
N ILE A 314 17.16 -4.66 -3.87
CA ILE A 314 17.07 -4.59 -2.40
C ILE A 314 15.66 -4.15 -1.96
N ALA A 315 15.07 -3.15 -2.60
CA ALA A 315 13.71 -2.71 -2.28
C ALA A 315 12.67 -3.82 -2.53
N ALA A 316 12.79 -4.55 -3.64
CA ALA A 316 11.93 -5.71 -3.93
C ALA A 316 12.12 -6.85 -2.91
N SER A 317 13.26 -6.93 -2.23
CA SER A 317 13.52 -7.92 -1.18
C SER A 317 12.97 -7.51 0.21
N ILE A 318 12.38 -6.34 0.36
CA ILE A 318 11.79 -5.89 1.63
C ILE A 318 10.31 -6.26 1.67
N PRO A 319 9.89 -7.23 2.51
CA PRO A 319 8.47 -7.62 2.64
C PRO A 319 7.55 -6.43 2.94
N GLY A 320 7.99 -5.47 3.76
CA GLY A 320 7.26 -4.25 4.07
C GLY A 320 6.90 -3.38 2.85
N ILE A 321 7.63 -3.50 1.74
CA ILE A 321 7.29 -2.85 0.47
C ILE A 321 6.42 -3.77 -0.38
N THR A 322 6.85 -5.01 -0.60
CA THR A 322 6.24 -5.89 -1.58
C THR A 322 4.94 -6.54 -1.10
N ASN A 323 4.81 -6.89 0.19
CA ASN A 323 3.56 -7.40 0.73
C ASN A 323 2.43 -6.36 0.73
N MET A 324 2.78 -5.06 0.79
CA MET A 324 1.76 -4.00 0.68
C MET A 324 1.14 -3.91 -0.72
N SER A 325 1.72 -4.54 -1.72
CA SER A 325 1.15 -4.61 -3.08
C SER A 325 -0.09 -5.50 -3.19
N VAL A 326 -0.30 -6.42 -2.24
CA VAL A 326 -1.46 -7.31 -2.22
C VAL A 326 -2.40 -7.00 -1.05
N SER A 327 -2.30 -5.82 -0.52
CA SER A 327 -3.22 -5.23 0.43
C SER A 327 -3.91 -4.01 -0.19
N ALA A 328 -5.18 -3.80 0.13
CA ALA A 328 -5.88 -2.57 -0.27
C ALA A 328 -5.59 -1.40 0.69
N LYS A 329 -4.56 -1.53 1.54
CA LYS A 329 -4.05 -0.45 2.37
C LYS A 329 -3.48 0.67 1.50
N THR A 330 -3.54 1.89 2.02
CA THR A 330 -3.08 3.10 1.32
C THR A 330 -1.56 3.29 1.33
N ASP A 331 -0.81 2.37 1.95
CA ASP A 331 0.61 2.56 2.26
C ASP A 331 1.49 2.64 1.02
N ILE A 332 1.27 1.76 0.02
CA ILE A 332 2.07 1.76 -1.20
C ILE A 332 1.83 3.01 -2.07
N ALA A 333 0.57 3.48 -2.13
CA ALA A 333 0.22 4.71 -2.83
C ALA A 333 0.84 5.93 -2.14
N THR A 334 0.79 5.95 -0.80
CA THR A 334 1.39 7.01 0.00
C THR A 334 2.91 7.04 -0.17
N LEU A 335 3.56 5.88 -0.14
CA LEU A 335 5.00 5.77 -0.41
C LEU A 335 5.36 6.28 -1.79
N PHE A 336 4.60 5.91 -2.82
CA PHE A 336 4.83 6.39 -4.19
C PHE A 336 4.82 7.92 -4.26
N VAL A 337 3.81 8.54 -3.66
CA VAL A 337 3.65 9.99 -3.64
C VAL A 337 4.75 10.67 -2.79
N GLN A 338 5.14 10.08 -1.67
CA GLN A 338 6.26 10.58 -0.86
C GLN A 338 7.61 10.47 -1.60
N LEU A 339 7.79 9.45 -2.44
CA LEU A 339 8.98 9.35 -3.30
C LEU A 339 8.97 10.39 -4.43
N ILE A 340 7.82 10.80 -4.97
CA ILE A 340 7.72 11.95 -5.87
C ILE A 340 8.23 13.19 -5.17
N PHE A 341 7.76 13.46 -3.93
CA PHE A 341 8.26 14.57 -3.13
C PHE A 341 9.78 14.54 -2.98
N VAL A 342 10.34 13.40 -2.54
CA VAL A 342 11.80 13.27 -2.35
C VAL A 342 12.56 13.49 -3.65
N SER A 343 12.10 12.90 -4.76
CA SER A 343 12.75 13.05 -6.06
C SER A 343 12.75 14.51 -6.55
N ASP A 344 11.63 15.22 -6.37
CA ASP A 344 11.55 16.64 -6.76
C ASP A 344 12.47 17.53 -5.91
N ILE A 345 12.59 17.26 -4.61
CA ILE A 345 13.55 17.98 -3.78
C ILE A 345 14.99 17.73 -4.22
N LEU A 346 15.34 16.49 -4.57
CA LEU A 346 16.66 16.15 -5.09
C LEU A 346 16.94 16.88 -6.41
N GLU A 347 15.99 16.92 -7.34
CA GLU A 347 16.12 17.67 -8.60
C GLU A 347 16.25 19.17 -8.34
N HIS A 348 15.49 19.74 -7.40
CA HIS A 348 15.60 21.14 -7.00
C HIS A 348 17.00 21.49 -6.46
N LEU A 349 17.59 20.60 -5.67
CA LEU A 349 18.92 20.83 -5.09
C LEU A 349 20.05 20.80 -6.13
N LYS A 350 19.83 20.10 -7.26
CA LYS A 350 20.77 20.04 -8.40
C LYS A 350 20.72 21.29 -9.28
N GLU A 351 19.62 22.05 -9.24
CA GLU A 351 19.50 23.26 -10.04
C GLU A 351 20.57 24.30 -9.70
N GLU A 352 21.17 24.91 -10.72
CA GLU A 352 22.05 26.06 -10.53
C GLU A 352 21.26 27.22 -9.93
N LYS A 353 21.79 27.88 -8.92
CA LYS A 353 21.10 29.01 -8.22
C LYS A 353 20.51 30.06 -9.15
N LYS A 354 21.16 30.33 -10.31
CA LYS A 354 20.69 31.32 -11.30
C LYS A 354 19.46 30.85 -12.07
N LYS A 355 19.26 29.53 -12.18
CA LYS A 355 18.13 28.87 -12.91
C LYS A 355 17.00 28.43 -11.99
N MET A 356 17.20 28.51 -10.69
CA MET A 356 16.18 28.12 -9.72
C MET A 356 14.93 28.98 -9.87
N ASN A 357 13.80 28.33 -10.18
CA ASN A 357 12.48 28.95 -10.25
C ASN A 357 11.49 28.41 -9.22
N GLY A 358 11.82 27.30 -8.56
CA GLY A 358 10.98 26.68 -7.52
C GLY A 358 9.91 25.74 -8.07
N ARG A 359 9.97 25.38 -9.33
CA ARG A 359 9.03 24.46 -9.97
C ARG A 359 8.97 23.10 -9.28
N HIS A 360 10.13 22.52 -8.99
CA HIS A 360 10.20 21.27 -8.25
C HIS A 360 9.62 21.37 -6.83
N LEU A 361 9.70 22.54 -6.20
CA LEU A 361 9.07 22.77 -4.89
C LEU A 361 7.55 22.74 -4.98
N ILE A 362 6.97 23.22 -6.10
CA ILE A 362 5.53 23.15 -6.33
C ILE A 362 5.09 21.69 -6.51
N TRP A 363 5.84 20.91 -7.29
CA TRP A 363 5.56 19.48 -7.47
C TRP A 363 5.68 18.72 -6.15
N ALA A 364 6.74 18.97 -5.40
CA ALA A 364 6.89 18.39 -4.06
C ALA A 364 5.72 18.77 -3.14
N GLY A 365 5.33 20.06 -3.12
CA GLY A 365 4.17 20.50 -2.34
C GLY A 365 2.86 19.85 -2.78
N THR A 366 2.65 19.69 -4.08
CA THR A 366 1.48 19.00 -4.65
C THR A 366 1.45 17.53 -4.23
N ALA A 367 2.57 16.83 -4.33
CA ALA A 367 2.70 15.45 -3.89
C ALA A 367 2.42 15.31 -2.39
N LEU A 368 2.94 16.22 -1.57
CA LEU A 368 2.69 16.22 -0.13
C LEU A 368 1.19 16.41 0.20
N LEU A 369 0.55 17.40 -0.42
CA LEU A 369 -0.90 17.62 -0.27
C LEU A 369 -1.69 16.38 -0.69
N PHE A 370 -1.30 15.74 -1.79
CA PHE A 370 -1.98 14.53 -2.25
C PHE A 370 -1.81 13.36 -1.26
N SER A 371 -0.68 13.25 -0.56
CA SER A 371 -0.52 12.23 0.49
C SER A 371 -1.56 12.37 1.61
N LEU A 372 -2.01 13.61 1.92
CA LEU A 372 -3.06 13.89 2.91
C LEU A 372 -4.46 13.52 2.40
N VAL A 373 -4.66 13.50 1.07
CA VAL A 373 -5.89 12.98 0.45
C VAL A 373 -5.97 11.46 0.61
N LEU A 374 -4.83 10.78 0.39
CA LEU A 374 -4.77 9.32 0.38
C LEU A 374 -4.89 8.69 1.78
N LYS A 375 -4.12 9.19 2.75
CA LYS A 375 -4.02 8.62 4.08
C LYS A 375 -3.89 9.70 5.15
N PRO A 376 -4.86 9.87 6.05
CA PRO A 376 -4.80 10.91 7.07
C PRO A 376 -3.65 10.71 8.06
N THR A 377 -3.31 9.47 8.40
CA THR A 377 -2.18 9.17 9.29
C THR A 377 -0.82 9.48 8.66
N SER A 378 -0.76 9.67 7.33
CA SER A 378 0.46 10.12 6.65
C SER A 378 0.93 11.48 7.11
N ILE A 379 0.06 12.30 7.74
CA ILE A 379 0.39 13.64 8.23
C ILE A 379 1.62 13.63 9.14
N PHE A 380 1.85 12.55 9.90
CA PHE A 380 2.99 12.43 10.79
C PHE A 380 4.31 12.34 10.01
N PHE A 381 4.43 11.40 9.08
CA PHE A 381 5.65 11.23 8.28
C PHE A 381 5.76 12.29 7.17
N SER A 382 4.67 12.61 6.49
CA SER A 382 4.63 13.70 5.49
C SER A 382 4.93 15.05 6.11
N GLY A 383 4.43 15.32 7.31
CA GLY A 383 4.77 16.51 8.09
C GLY A 383 6.26 16.56 8.48
N THR A 384 6.81 15.41 8.88
CA THR A 384 8.25 15.30 9.21
C THR A 384 9.13 15.60 7.99
N ILE A 385 8.85 14.99 6.82
CA ILE A 385 9.64 15.27 5.61
C ILE A 385 9.48 16.71 5.15
N PHE A 386 8.28 17.28 5.26
CA PHE A 386 8.06 18.70 4.95
C PHE A 386 8.89 19.62 5.83
N LEU A 387 8.78 19.46 7.15
CA LEU A 387 9.48 20.29 8.11
C LEU A 387 11.01 20.24 7.91
N VAL A 388 11.56 19.04 7.79
CA VAL A 388 12.99 18.82 7.55
C VAL A 388 13.43 19.44 6.24
N THR A 389 12.64 19.30 5.20
CA THR A 389 12.93 19.87 3.89
C THR A 389 12.97 21.39 3.93
N ILE A 390 11.95 22.02 4.53
CA ILE A 390 11.90 23.48 4.67
C ILE A 390 13.14 24.00 5.44
N ILE A 391 13.44 23.41 6.58
CA ILE A 391 14.61 23.76 7.39
C ILE A 391 15.89 23.62 6.53
N TYR A 392 16.04 22.50 5.82
CA TYR A 392 17.21 22.23 5.00
C TYR A 392 17.37 23.27 3.87
N LEU A 393 16.30 23.58 3.15
CA LEU A 393 16.31 24.56 2.06
C LEU A 393 16.64 25.97 2.55
N PHE A 394 16.14 26.38 3.73
CA PHE A 394 16.51 27.65 4.34
C PHE A 394 17.99 27.67 4.79
N CYS A 395 18.47 26.62 5.46
CA CYS A 395 19.87 26.52 5.90
C CYS A 395 20.85 26.55 4.72
N THR A 396 20.50 25.90 3.60
CA THR A 396 21.34 25.86 2.38
C THR A 396 21.13 27.07 1.47
N LYS A 397 20.20 27.98 1.81
CA LYS A 397 19.81 29.15 1.00
C LYS A 397 19.42 28.75 -0.43
N THR A 398 18.69 27.64 -0.55
CA THR A 398 18.17 27.11 -1.82
C THR A 398 16.65 27.24 -1.94
N PHE A 399 15.97 27.74 -0.93
CA PHE A 399 14.54 28.02 -1.01
C PHE A 399 14.26 29.13 -2.03
N CYS A 400 13.51 28.79 -3.08
CA CYS A 400 13.14 29.71 -4.15
C CYS A 400 11.77 29.32 -4.70
N LEU A 401 10.81 30.23 -4.70
CA LEU A 401 9.45 30.02 -5.21
C LEU A 401 9.06 31.19 -6.11
N LYS A 402 9.55 31.19 -7.35
CA LYS A 402 9.25 32.22 -8.36
C LYS A 402 8.13 31.80 -9.30
N GLU A 403 8.01 30.50 -9.54
CA GLU A 403 6.99 29.90 -10.39
C GLU A 403 5.61 30.04 -9.72
N LYS A 404 4.64 30.66 -10.40
CA LYS A 404 3.28 30.87 -9.88
C LYS A 404 2.23 30.04 -10.61
N THR A 405 2.46 29.80 -11.90
CA THR A 405 1.51 29.09 -12.76
C THR A 405 1.22 27.68 -12.26
N GLY A 406 2.27 26.95 -11.85
CA GLY A 406 2.13 25.61 -11.30
C GLY A 406 1.32 25.58 -10.00
N ILE A 407 1.36 26.64 -9.17
CA ILE A 407 0.53 26.73 -7.95
C ILE A 407 -0.96 26.70 -8.32
N TRP A 408 -1.36 27.44 -9.34
CA TRP A 408 -2.76 27.49 -9.79
C TRP A 408 -3.19 26.22 -10.53
N LEU A 409 -2.31 25.66 -11.36
CA LEU A 409 -2.64 24.51 -12.20
C LEU A 409 -2.63 23.17 -11.41
N PHE A 410 -1.77 23.02 -10.41
CA PHE A 410 -1.57 21.75 -9.71
C PHE A 410 -1.84 21.86 -8.22
N GLY A 411 -1.29 22.88 -7.58
CA GLY A 411 -1.41 23.09 -6.14
C GLY A 411 -2.86 23.33 -5.71
N LEU A 412 -3.56 24.26 -6.39
CA LEU A 412 -4.96 24.59 -6.06
C LEU A 412 -5.92 23.42 -6.30
N PRO A 413 -5.91 22.70 -7.45
CA PRO A 413 -6.74 21.53 -7.62
C PRO A 413 -6.49 20.45 -6.55
N THR A 414 -5.22 20.22 -6.19
CA THR A 414 -4.88 19.25 -5.14
C THR A 414 -5.38 19.70 -3.78
N PHE A 415 -5.25 20.98 -3.45
CA PHE A 415 -5.83 21.56 -2.22
C PHE A 415 -7.36 21.40 -2.19
N LEU A 416 -8.04 21.65 -3.31
CA LEU A 416 -9.48 21.43 -3.42
C LEU A 416 -9.85 19.95 -3.23
N ALA A 417 -9.05 19.02 -3.76
CA ALA A 417 -9.26 17.60 -3.52
C ALA A 417 -9.12 17.24 -2.02
N VAL A 418 -8.12 17.80 -1.32
CA VAL A 418 -7.99 17.67 0.14
C VAL A 418 -9.27 18.17 0.83
N VAL A 419 -9.69 19.39 0.51
CA VAL A 419 -10.86 20.02 1.13
C VAL A 419 -12.12 19.18 0.91
N LEU A 420 -12.39 18.71 -0.32
CA LEU A 420 -13.61 17.96 -0.62
C LEU A 420 -13.60 16.57 0.02
N VAL A 421 -12.46 15.89 0.06
CA VAL A 421 -12.36 14.59 0.75
C VAL A 421 -12.47 14.75 2.26
N TRP A 422 -11.88 15.79 2.84
CA TRP A 422 -12.01 16.09 4.27
C TRP A 422 -13.40 16.61 4.63
N LEU A 423 -14.06 17.32 3.71
CA LEU A 423 -15.46 17.73 3.86
C LEU A 423 -16.40 16.53 4.03
N ARG A 424 -16.16 15.41 3.31
CA ARG A 424 -16.89 14.17 3.54
C ARG A 424 -16.76 13.71 4.99
N THR A 425 -15.54 13.63 5.49
CA THR A 425 -15.29 13.19 6.87
C THR A 425 -15.96 14.12 7.86
N PHE A 426 -15.80 15.45 7.69
CA PHE A 426 -16.46 16.45 8.50
C PHE A 426 -17.99 16.35 8.46
N TRP A 427 -18.55 16.15 7.28
CA TRP A 427 -19.99 15.96 7.10
C TRP A 427 -20.52 14.76 7.89
N LEU A 428 -19.79 13.66 7.90
CA LEU A 428 -20.19 12.42 8.55
C LEU A 428 -19.94 12.44 10.07
N THR A 429 -18.79 12.95 10.51
CA THR A 429 -18.30 12.80 11.89
C THR A 429 -18.30 14.08 12.72
N GLY A 430 -18.34 15.25 12.09
CA GLY A 430 -18.14 16.56 12.73
C GLY A 430 -16.66 16.99 12.82
N PHE A 431 -15.72 16.12 12.50
CA PHE A 431 -14.28 16.43 12.45
C PHE A 431 -13.71 16.20 11.05
N PRO A 432 -12.73 17.02 10.58
CA PRO A 432 -12.20 16.90 9.22
C PRO A 432 -11.36 15.66 8.99
N ILE A 433 -10.71 15.12 10.05
CA ILE A 433 -9.80 13.96 9.99
C ILE A 433 -10.17 12.93 11.08
N THR A 434 -11.44 12.73 11.33
CA THR A 434 -11.93 11.86 12.42
C THR A 434 -11.40 12.29 13.81
N SER A 435 -11.16 11.33 14.71
CA SER A 435 -10.64 11.59 16.06
C SER A 435 -9.15 11.99 16.10
N ILE A 436 -8.42 11.95 14.97
CA ILE A 436 -7.04 12.45 14.91
C ILE A 436 -7.06 13.95 15.23
N PHE A 437 -6.28 14.35 16.22
CA PHE A 437 -6.32 15.69 16.80
C PHE A 437 -7.69 16.12 17.38
N GLY A 438 -8.52 15.18 17.85
CA GLY A 438 -9.86 15.45 18.36
C GLY A 438 -9.93 16.60 19.35
N SER A 439 -9.02 16.64 20.34
CA SER A 439 -8.92 17.73 21.31
C SER A 439 -8.60 19.12 20.70
N LEU A 440 -7.90 19.14 19.54
CA LEU A 440 -7.66 20.38 18.80
C LEU A 440 -8.93 20.86 18.11
N TRP A 441 -9.67 19.95 17.47
CA TRP A 441 -10.92 20.28 16.80
C TRP A 441 -11.99 20.79 17.77
N GLU A 442 -12.07 20.19 18.96
CA GLU A 442 -12.96 20.68 20.03
C GLU A 442 -12.59 22.07 20.50
N LYS A 443 -11.29 22.35 20.70
CA LYS A 443 -10.84 23.72 21.05
C LYS A 443 -11.14 24.74 19.95
N MET A 444 -11.26 24.30 18.71
CA MET A 444 -11.71 25.14 17.58
C MET A 444 -13.25 25.26 17.49
N GLY A 445 -13.98 24.70 18.45
CA GLY A 445 -15.46 24.78 18.51
C GLY A 445 -16.18 23.71 17.67
N MET A 446 -15.49 22.73 17.15
CA MET A 446 -16.10 21.61 16.42
C MET A 446 -16.66 20.58 17.40
N GLN A 447 -17.79 19.95 17.05
CA GLN A 447 -18.42 18.90 17.86
C GLN A 447 -18.50 17.60 17.08
N VAL A 448 -18.16 16.51 17.76
CA VAL A 448 -18.32 15.17 17.18
C VAL A 448 -19.81 14.82 17.05
N LYS A 449 -20.18 14.20 15.94
CA LYS A 449 -21.56 13.76 15.66
C LYS A 449 -21.74 12.31 16.10
N TYR A 450 -22.94 12.01 16.61
CA TYR A 450 -23.34 10.62 16.88
C TYR A 450 -23.21 9.76 15.62
N PRO A 451 -22.71 8.52 15.70
CA PRO A 451 -22.31 7.78 16.92
C PRO A 451 -20.82 7.88 17.27
N PHE A 452 -20.06 8.75 16.63
CA PHE A 452 -18.61 8.86 16.83
C PHE A 452 -18.26 9.47 18.21
N VAL A 453 -17.02 9.23 18.64
CA VAL A 453 -16.49 9.74 19.92
C VAL A 453 -15.18 10.50 19.71
N THR A 454 -14.95 11.51 20.54
CA THR A 454 -13.75 12.36 20.46
C THR A 454 -12.49 11.64 20.93
N ALA A 455 -12.60 10.93 22.04
CA ALA A 455 -11.48 10.24 22.66
C ALA A 455 -11.43 8.78 22.20
N LYS A 456 -10.33 8.39 21.58
CA LYS A 456 -10.02 6.97 21.47
C LYS A 456 -9.75 6.46 22.87
N LEU A 457 -10.57 5.52 23.34
CA LEU A 457 -10.19 4.74 24.50
C LEU A 457 -8.82 4.10 24.20
N PRO A 458 -7.84 4.25 25.09
CA PRO A 458 -6.61 3.49 24.93
C PRO A 458 -7.01 2.03 24.80
N SER A 459 -6.60 1.39 23.70
CA SER A 459 -6.82 -0.04 23.57
C SER A 459 -6.05 -0.73 24.68
N SER A 460 -6.74 -1.12 25.74
CA SER A 460 -6.18 -1.87 26.85
C SER A 460 -5.60 -3.23 26.43
N LYS A 461 -5.90 -3.65 25.20
CA LYS A 461 -5.44 -4.93 24.61
C LYS A 461 -3.98 -4.92 24.10
N GLY A 462 -3.25 -3.81 24.18
CA GLY A 462 -1.86 -3.75 23.68
C GLY A 462 -0.77 -3.89 24.77
N ALA A 463 -1.14 -3.91 26.03
CA ALA A 463 -0.21 -4.18 27.12
C ALA A 463 -0.34 -5.67 27.47
N GLN A 464 0.69 -6.47 27.14
CA GLN A 464 0.79 -7.82 27.71
C GLN A 464 0.81 -7.68 29.22
N GLU A 465 -0.15 -8.29 29.91
CA GLU A 465 -0.19 -8.34 31.37
C GLU A 465 1.13 -8.94 31.87
N GLY A 466 1.88 -8.17 32.65
CA GLY A 466 3.14 -8.59 33.26
C GLY A 466 4.44 -8.19 32.55
N VAL A 467 4.39 -7.62 31.34
CA VAL A 467 5.60 -7.15 30.62
C VAL A 467 5.76 -5.64 30.75
N SER A 468 6.94 -5.18 31.18
CA SER A 468 7.18 -3.74 31.30
C SER A 468 7.15 -3.03 29.94
N ALA A 469 6.65 -1.78 29.89
CA ALA A 469 6.60 -0.97 28.66
C ALA A 469 7.99 -0.82 27.99
N THR A 470 9.07 -0.85 28.78
CA THR A 470 10.45 -0.79 28.26
C THR A 470 10.81 -2.07 27.51
N VAL A 471 10.46 -3.24 28.02
CA VAL A 471 10.73 -4.52 27.37
C VAL A 471 9.93 -4.62 26.08
N GLN A 472 8.65 -4.23 26.09
CA GLN A 472 7.84 -4.17 24.88
C GLN A 472 8.45 -3.24 23.80
N TYR A 473 8.95 -2.08 24.23
CA TYR A 473 9.62 -1.16 23.31
C TYR A 473 10.89 -1.75 22.71
N LEU A 474 11.71 -2.43 23.53
CA LEU A 474 12.92 -3.11 23.05
C LEU A 474 12.59 -4.25 22.07
N HIS A 475 11.54 -5.03 22.34
CA HIS A 475 11.07 -6.05 21.41
C HIS A 475 10.65 -5.43 20.06
N ARG A 476 9.94 -4.31 20.07
CA ARG A 476 9.54 -3.60 18.84
C ARG A 476 10.74 -3.05 18.08
N LEU A 477 11.74 -2.51 18.79
CA LEU A 477 13.01 -2.08 18.17
C LEU A 477 13.73 -3.27 17.53
N PHE A 478 13.83 -4.37 18.24
CA PHE A 478 14.41 -5.59 17.68
C PHE A 478 13.64 -6.05 16.45
N GLY A 479 12.30 -6.02 16.49
CA GLY A 479 11.44 -6.37 15.37
C GLY A 479 11.65 -5.48 14.12
N LEU A 480 11.88 -4.19 14.33
CA LEU A 480 12.14 -3.26 13.22
C LEU A 480 13.51 -3.46 12.57
N PHE A 481 14.55 -3.81 13.34
CA PHE A 481 15.91 -3.83 12.83
C PHE A 481 16.49 -5.23 12.59
N ILE A 482 15.98 -6.25 13.23
CA ILE A 482 16.53 -7.61 13.15
C ILE A 482 15.45 -8.60 12.69
N ALA A 483 14.46 -8.87 13.56
CA ALA A 483 13.38 -9.80 13.26
C ALA A 483 12.21 -9.58 14.22
N PRO A 484 10.98 -9.56 13.73
CA PRO A 484 9.79 -9.55 14.58
C PRO A 484 9.64 -10.89 15.31
N MET A 485 9.33 -10.82 16.61
CA MET A 485 9.16 -11.98 17.48
C MET A 485 7.82 -11.89 18.24
N GLY A 486 7.21 -13.05 18.52
CA GLY A 486 6.03 -13.17 19.36
C GLY A 486 4.72 -12.75 18.69
N ASP A 487 3.60 -12.94 19.38
CA ASP A 487 2.26 -12.69 18.84
C ASP A 487 1.99 -11.21 18.58
N ASP A 488 2.48 -10.31 19.41
CA ASP A 488 2.36 -8.86 19.25
C ASP A 488 3.09 -8.33 18.00
N MET A 489 3.96 -9.15 17.42
CA MET A 489 4.84 -8.80 16.33
C MET A 489 4.42 -9.41 14.99
N ARG A 490 3.31 -10.17 14.92
CA ARG A 490 2.82 -10.76 13.67
C ARG A 490 2.52 -9.70 12.62
N HIS A 491 1.94 -8.59 13.02
CA HIS A 491 1.65 -7.47 12.13
C HIS A 491 2.91 -6.80 11.59
N ILE A 492 3.96 -6.71 12.43
CA ILE A 492 5.25 -6.18 11.99
C ILE A 492 5.91 -7.16 11.02
N LEU A 493 5.80 -8.47 11.23
CA LEU A 493 6.41 -9.47 10.36
C LEU A 493 5.96 -9.35 8.89
N ILE A 494 4.68 -9.13 8.64
CA ILE A 494 4.12 -9.03 7.29
C ILE A 494 4.68 -7.81 6.54
N ALA A 495 4.84 -6.70 7.23
CA ALA A 495 5.28 -5.42 6.68
C ALA A 495 6.67 -5.01 7.19
N ALA A 496 7.43 -5.95 7.79
CA ALA A 496 8.75 -5.68 8.30
C ALA A 496 9.79 -5.59 7.19
N PRO A 497 10.87 -4.86 7.41
CA PRO A 497 12.12 -5.08 6.69
C PRO A 497 12.78 -6.37 7.20
N THR A 498 13.72 -6.90 6.43
CA THR A 498 14.57 -8.01 6.88
C THR A 498 15.73 -7.47 7.73
N ALA A 499 16.49 -8.37 8.40
CA ALA A 499 17.68 -7.98 9.15
C ALA A 499 18.75 -7.27 8.28
N LEU A 500 18.69 -7.43 6.95
CA LEU A 500 19.48 -6.66 5.99
C LEU A 500 19.26 -5.15 6.16
N PHE A 501 18.03 -4.74 6.46
CA PHE A 501 17.71 -3.34 6.74
C PHE A 501 18.44 -2.83 8.01
N GLY A 502 18.43 -3.61 9.09
CA GLY A 502 19.17 -3.26 10.30
C GLY A 502 20.66 -3.09 10.05
N MET A 503 21.26 -3.97 9.25
CA MET A 503 22.64 -3.82 8.80
C MET A 503 22.86 -2.52 8.03
N MET A 504 21.99 -2.20 7.07
CA MET A 504 22.08 -0.96 6.29
C MET A 504 22.01 0.27 7.20
N VAL A 505 21.07 0.30 8.14
CA VAL A 505 20.93 1.39 9.13
C VAL A 505 22.20 1.52 9.98
N LEU A 506 22.75 0.41 10.50
CA LEU A 506 23.98 0.42 11.27
C LEU A 506 25.15 1.00 10.46
N ILE A 507 25.33 0.59 9.22
CA ILE A 507 26.39 1.10 8.35
C ILE A 507 26.20 2.59 8.07
N LEU A 508 24.97 3.04 7.83
CA LEU A 508 24.68 4.46 7.63
C LEU A 508 25.02 5.27 8.87
N LEU A 509 24.69 4.79 10.08
CA LEU A 509 25.03 5.44 11.35
C LEU A 509 26.54 5.51 11.56
N LEU A 510 27.27 4.42 11.29
CA LEU A 510 28.74 4.38 11.39
C LEU A 510 29.43 5.32 10.37
N THR A 511 28.76 5.60 9.26
CA THR A 511 29.28 6.47 8.20
C THR A 511 28.78 7.92 8.29
N LEU A 512 28.04 8.31 9.32
CA LEU A 512 27.50 9.67 9.51
C LEU A 512 28.59 10.74 9.53
N LEU A 513 29.74 10.46 10.13
CA LEU A 513 30.88 11.39 10.25
C LEU A 513 31.68 11.53 8.96
N LYS A 514 31.40 10.69 7.95
CA LYS A 514 32.06 10.81 6.66
C LYS A 514 31.66 12.12 5.98
N LYS A 515 32.63 12.82 5.41
CA LYS A 515 32.37 14.08 4.68
C LYS A 515 31.35 13.84 3.57
N ARG A 516 30.27 14.62 3.58
CA ARG A 516 29.22 14.58 2.56
C ARG A 516 29.78 15.10 1.23
N ARG A 517 29.42 14.47 0.13
CA ARG A 517 29.95 14.79 -1.19
C ARG A 517 29.11 15.89 -1.87
N THR A 518 27.80 15.78 -1.76
CA THR A 518 26.84 16.65 -2.44
C THR A 518 25.79 17.19 -1.47
N LYS A 519 24.98 18.17 -1.94
CA LYS A 519 23.85 18.69 -1.17
C LYS A 519 22.73 17.63 -1.07
N GLU A 520 22.55 16.85 -2.12
CA GLU A 520 21.56 15.79 -2.23
C GLU A 520 21.85 14.72 -1.18
N GLU A 521 23.09 14.21 -1.11
CA GLU A 521 23.51 13.28 -0.05
C GLU A 521 23.34 13.89 1.35
N GLY A 522 23.60 15.21 1.46
CA GLY A 522 23.36 15.96 2.71
C GLY A 522 21.91 15.96 3.11
N TYR A 523 21.02 16.23 2.18
CA TYR A 523 19.57 16.19 2.39
C TYR A 523 19.08 14.80 2.77
N LEU A 524 19.42 13.77 1.99
CA LEU A 524 19.04 12.39 2.28
C LEU A 524 19.54 11.91 3.65
N THR A 525 20.73 12.36 4.06
CA THR A 525 21.25 12.01 5.38
C THR A 525 20.42 12.63 6.51
N ILE A 526 20.03 13.90 6.38
CA ILE A 526 19.20 14.56 7.40
C ILE A 526 17.80 13.98 7.38
N LEU A 527 17.26 13.69 6.19
CA LEU A 527 15.98 13.05 6.01
C LEU A 527 15.96 11.65 6.67
N PHE A 528 17.00 10.84 6.45
CA PHE A 528 17.18 9.54 7.10
C PHE A 528 17.14 9.66 8.64
N LEU A 529 17.91 10.57 9.20
CA LEU A 529 17.95 10.77 10.66
C LEU A 529 16.59 11.21 11.21
N ALA A 530 15.91 12.13 10.52
CA ALA A 530 14.60 12.60 10.94
C ALA A 530 13.54 11.49 10.88
N LEU A 531 13.52 10.70 9.79
CA LEU A 531 12.62 9.55 9.66
C LEU A 531 12.94 8.46 10.70
N LEU A 532 14.22 8.23 11.00
CA LEU A 532 14.61 7.30 12.04
C LEU A 532 14.08 7.75 13.41
N VAL A 533 14.28 9.02 13.78
CA VAL A 533 13.77 9.57 15.04
C VAL A 533 12.24 9.52 15.09
N ALA A 534 11.56 9.90 13.99
CA ALA A 534 10.10 9.82 13.88
C ALA A 534 9.60 8.38 14.05
N SER A 535 10.30 7.40 13.44
CA SER A 535 9.96 5.98 13.58
C SER A 535 10.16 5.46 15.00
N LEU A 536 11.26 5.82 15.65
CA LEU A 536 11.49 5.48 17.06
C LEU A 536 10.43 6.09 17.99
N TYR A 537 10.03 7.32 17.72
CA TYR A 537 8.93 7.97 18.44
C TYR A 537 7.60 7.25 18.23
N ALA A 538 7.29 6.89 16.97
CA ALA A 538 6.07 6.16 16.65
C ALA A 538 6.03 4.79 17.35
N LEU A 539 7.11 4.02 17.32
CA LEU A 539 7.23 2.73 18.03
C LEU A 539 6.99 2.85 19.53
N LYS A 540 7.39 3.97 20.14
CA LYS A 540 7.21 4.20 21.57
C LYS A 540 5.78 4.59 21.94
N ASN A 541 5.16 5.47 21.14
CA ASN A 541 3.94 6.18 21.53
C ASN A 541 2.68 5.71 20.81
N LEU A 542 2.82 5.00 19.68
CA LEU A 542 1.69 4.43 18.96
C LEU A 542 1.63 2.94 19.27
N TYR A 543 0.60 2.52 20.02
CA TYR A 543 0.35 1.10 20.25
C TYR A 543 -0.05 0.42 18.92
N GLN A 544 0.41 -0.81 18.69
CA GLN A 544 0.10 -1.62 17.51
C GLN A 544 0.53 -0.94 16.19
N VAL A 545 1.73 -0.41 16.14
CA VAL A 545 2.30 0.13 14.90
C VAL A 545 2.79 -1.01 14.03
N ASP A 546 2.12 -1.20 12.91
CA ASP A 546 2.54 -2.14 11.87
C ASP A 546 3.76 -1.63 11.11
N GLY A 547 4.56 -2.55 10.55
CA GLY A 547 5.74 -2.20 9.76
C GLY A 547 5.46 -1.35 8.52
N ASN A 548 4.22 -1.34 8.01
CA ASN A 548 3.79 -0.52 6.90
C ASN A 548 3.85 1.01 7.16
N TYR A 549 3.90 1.45 8.41
CA TYR A 549 4.11 2.86 8.73
C TYR A 549 5.54 3.33 8.40
N PHE A 550 6.51 2.43 8.31
CA PHE A 550 7.93 2.74 8.13
C PHE A 550 8.45 2.58 6.70
N VAL A 551 7.57 2.31 5.72
CA VAL A 551 7.98 2.03 4.32
C VAL A 551 8.78 3.18 3.68
N LEU A 552 8.51 4.44 4.07
CA LEU A 552 9.31 5.58 3.63
C LEU A 552 10.74 5.53 4.19
N LEU A 553 10.90 5.16 5.47
CA LEU A 553 12.22 4.97 6.05
C LEU A 553 12.97 3.86 5.32
N TYR A 554 12.30 2.75 4.98
CA TYR A 554 12.93 1.65 4.23
C TYR A 554 13.47 2.14 2.89
N ALA A 555 12.66 2.88 2.12
CA ALA A 555 13.05 3.41 0.83
C ALA A 555 14.24 4.40 0.92
N VAL A 556 14.18 5.35 1.86
CA VAL A 556 15.25 6.35 2.05
C VAL A 556 16.56 5.69 2.50
N VAL A 557 16.50 4.70 3.39
CA VAL A 557 17.67 3.92 3.80
C VAL A 557 18.32 3.21 2.62
N ILE A 558 17.52 2.57 1.76
CA ILE A 558 18.02 1.86 0.57
C ILE A 558 18.70 2.84 -0.39
N ILE A 559 18.04 3.96 -0.70
CA ILE A 559 18.57 4.99 -1.61
C ILE A 559 19.91 5.50 -1.08
N LEU A 560 19.95 5.99 0.16
CA LEU A 560 21.14 6.55 0.77
C LEU A 560 22.26 5.51 0.92
N PHE A 561 21.93 4.28 1.28
CA PHE A 561 22.90 3.20 1.44
C PHE A 561 23.60 2.88 0.11
N VAL A 562 22.81 2.72 -0.97
CA VAL A 562 23.37 2.41 -2.28
C VAL A 562 24.17 3.59 -2.83
N GLU A 563 23.71 4.82 -2.69
CA GLU A 563 24.46 6.01 -3.11
C GLU A 563 25.82 6.12 -2.39
N ARG A 564 25.89 5.83 -1.10
CA ARG A 564 27.15 5.85 -0.34
C ARG A 564 28.09 4.71 -0.67
N LEU A 565 27.52 3.54 -0.96
CA LEU A 565 28.28 2.34 -1.19
C LEU A 565 28.81 2.27 -2.63
N PHE A 566 28.03 2.73 -3.60
CA PHE A 566 28.29 2.49 -5.01
C PHE A 566 29.62 3.07 -5.53
N PRO A 567 30.10 4.24 -5.09
CA PRO A 567 31.42 4.72 -5.49
C PRO A 567 32.60 3.81 -5.09
N VAL A 568 32.37 2.92 -4.12
CA VAL A 568 33.32 1.91 -3.68
C VAL A 568 33.15 0.61 -4.48
N LEU A 569 31.97 0.40 -5.08
CA LEU A 569 31.60 -0.80 -5.84
C LEU A 569 31.96 -0.76 -7.34
N PHE A 570 32.55 0.33 -7.82
CA PHE A 570 32.84 0.50 -9.26
C PHE A 570 33.77 -0.56 -9.87
N ASP A 571 34.37 -1.43 -9.05
CA ASP A 571 35.08 -2.61 -9.53
C ASP A 571 34.06 -3.77 -9.63
N GLY A 572 33.94 -4.34 -10.83
CA GLY A 572 32.97 -5.40 -11.11
C GLY A 572 33.08 -6.65 -10.24
N ARG A 573 34.30 -6.97 -9.74
CA ARG A 573 34.50 -8.03 -8.74
C ARG A 573 33.84 -7.69 -7.39
N SER A 574 33.89 -6.44 -7.02
CA SER A 574 33.29 -5.94 -5.78
C SER A 574 31.78 -6.11 -5.77
N ILE A 575 31.10 -5.83 -6.87
CA ILE A 575 29.65 -6.06 -7.00
C ILE A 575 29.32 -7.55 -6.93
N GLN A 576 30.13 -8.40 -7.56
CA GLN A 576 29.93 -9.86 -7.49
C GLN A 576 30.06 -10.38 -6.05
N ILE A 577 31.08 -9.94 -5.31
CA ILE A 577 31.26 -10.29 -3.90
C ILE A 577 30.07 -9.85 -3.07
N LEU A 578 29.60 -8.60 -3.25
CA LEU A 578 28.42 -8.11 -2.54
C LEU A 578 27.18 -8.93 -2.87
N ASN A 579 26.97 -9.26 -4.15
CA ASN A 579 25.81 -10.05 -4.56
C ASN A 579 25.81 -11.45 -3.90
N VAL A 580 26.96 -12.08 -3.78
CA VAL A 580 27.06 -13.35 -3.04
C VAL A 580 26.57 -13.21 -1.60
N GLY A 581 26.88 -12.07 -0.95
CA GLY A 581 26.38 -11.75 0.39
C GLY A 581 24.87 -11.46 0.44
N LEU A 582 24.30 -10.92 -0.64
CA LEU A 582 22.87 -10.56 -0.70
C LEU A 582 21.96 -11.72 -1.13
N VAL A 583 22.47 -12.74 -1.86
CA VAL A 583 21.67 -13.89 -2.32
C VAL A 583 20.92 -14.58 -1.18
N PRO A 584 21.52 -14.89 -0.01
CA PRO A 584 20.77 -15.47 1.10
C PRO A 584 19.61 -14.59 1.59
N ALA A 585 19.81 -13.25 1.61
CA ALA A 585 18.76 -12.33 1.98
C ALA A 585 17.61 -12.32 0.95
N PHE A 586 17.92 -12.42 -0.33
CA PHE A 586 16.92 -12.52 -1.41
C PHE A 586 16.11 -13.83 -1.31
N ILE A 587 16.78 -14.97 -1.09
CA ILE A 587 16.11 -16.26 -0.89
C ILE A 587 15.21 -16.20 0.35
N PHE A 588 15.74 -15.71 1.46
CA PHE A 588 14.97 -15.54 2.70
C PHE A 588 13.76 -14.63 2.50
N SER A 589 13.89 -13.55 1.72
CA SER A 589 12.80 -12.67 1.38
C SER A 589 11.69 -13.39 0.58
N VAL A 590 12.04 -14.21 -0.42
CA VAL A 590 11.05 -15.03 -1.15
C VAL A 590 10.30 -15.94 -0.20
N ILE A 591 11.01 -16.65 0.68
CA ILE A 591 10.40 -17.52 1.69
C ILE A 591 9.50 -16.70 2.60
N LEU A 592 9.99 -15.59 3.14
CA LEU A 592 9.24 -14.74 4.05
C LEU A 592 7.99 -14.15 3.38
N CYS A 593 8.10 -13.61 2.18
CA CYS A 593 6.95 -13.15 1.41
C CYS A 593 5.98 -14.29 1.12
N SER A 594 6.46 -15.50 0.93
CA SER A 594 5.60 -16.68 0.72
C SER A 594 4.77 -17.04 1.92
N ILE A 595 5.27 -16.88 3.13
CA ILE A 595 4.59 -17.28 4.37
C ILE A 595 3.88 -16.14 5.09
N THR A 596 4.23 -14.88 4.85
CA THR A 596 3.73 -13.73 5.61
C THR A 596 2.68 -12.92 4.90
N ASN A 597 2.18 -13.36 3.78
CA ASN A 597 1.09 -12.66 3.15
C ASN A 597 -0.19 -12.80 4.02
N TRP A 598 -0.94 -11.71 4.12
CA TRP A 598 -2.15 -11.61 4.94
C TRP A 598 -3.25 -12.53 4.49
N ALA A 599 -3.27 -12.92 3.24
CA ALA A 599 -4.27 -13.79 2.66
C ALA A 599 -4.13 -15.27 3.07
N GLY A 600 -3.19 -15.62 3.94
CA GLY A 600 -2.94 -17.02 4.27
C GLY A 600 -2.68 -17.87 3.01
N SER A 601 -1.92 -17.35 2.11
CA SER A 601 -1.96 -17.57 0.67
C SER A 601 -1.35 -18.87 0.19
N PHE A 602 -1.01 -19.75 1.07
CA PHE A 602 -0.50 -21.05 0.71
C PHE A 602 -1.49 -21.95 -0.05
N GLY A 603 -2.66 -21.59 -0.25
CA GLY A 603 -3.59 -22.38 -1.00
C GLY A 603 -3.80 -21.90 -2.44
N MET A 604 -2.94 -21.05 -2.97
CA MET A 604 -3.20 -20.34 -4.22
C MET A 604 -2.41 -20.84 -5.43
N THR A 605 -1.91 -22.05 -5.41
CA THR A 605 -1.42 -22.60 -6.66
C THR A 605 -2.59 -22.73 -7.64
N PRO A 606 -2.58 -22.02 -8.73
CA PRO A 606 -3.71 -21.93 -9.67
C PRO A 606 -3.94 -23.23 -10.39
N VAL A 607 -2.88 -23.97 -10.66
CA VAL A 607 -2.92 -25.27 -11.35
C VAL A 607 -3.80 -26.29 -10.59
N THR A 608 -3.90 -26.18 -9.26
CA THR A 608 -4.73 -27.04 -8.44
C THR A 608 -6.18 -26.57 -8.31
N ARG A 609 -6.52 -25.39 -8.86
CA ARG A 609 -7.84 -24.75 -8.73
C ARG A 609 -8.55 -24.52 -10.06
N THR A 610 -8.26 -25.34 -11.04
CA THR A 610 -8.89 -25.29 -12.37
C THR A 610 -10.41 -25.46 -12.33
N SER A 611 -10.97 -26.01 -11.26
CA SER A 611 -12.41 -26.19 -11.07
C SER A 611 -13.21 -24.87 -11.02
N TYR A 612 -12.56 -23.73 -10.74
CA TYR A 612 -13.24 -22.43 -10.62
C TYR A 612 -13.24 -21.61 -11.91
N GLY A 613 -12.49 -22.00 -12.92
CA GLY A 613 -12.28 -21.20 -14.14
C GLY A 613 -11.36 -20.00 -13.93
N PHE A 614 -10.63 -19.60 -14.98
CA PHE A 614 -9.53 -18.62 -14.88
C PHE A 614 -9.97 -17.17 -14.61
N PHE A 615 -11.25 -16.84 -14.75
CA PHE A 615 -11.74 -15.46 -14.63
C PHE A 615 -13.00 -15.34 -13.78
N ASP A 616 -13.44 -16.41 -13.13
CA ASP A 616 -14.69 -16.44 -12.38
C ASP A 616 -14.46 -16.40 -10.86
N HIS A 617 -13.99 -15.25 -10.38
CA HIS A 617 -13.83 -15.00 -8.94
C HIS A 617 -15.16 -15.03 -8.17
N ARG A 618 -16.27 -14.73 -8.84
CA ARG A 618 -17.62 -14.84 -8.27
C ARG A 618 -17.92 -16.28 -7.90
N LYS A 619 -17.58 -17.20 -8.78
CA LYS A 619 -17.81 -18.64 -8.55
C LYS A 619 -16.98 -19.15 -7.38
N GLN A 620 -15.72 -18.70 -7.26
CA GLN A 620 -14.88 -19.04 -6.09
C GLN A 620 -15.53 -18.60 -4.78
N ARG A 621 -16.09 -17.39 -4.77
CA ARG A 621 -16.74 -16.82 -3.60
C ARG A 621 -17.99 -17.60 -3.22
N ILE A 622 -18.84 -17.89 -4.20
CA ILE A 622 -20.05 -18.70 -4.01
C ILE A 622 -19.70 -20.09 -3.47
N GLU A 623 -18.66 -20.72 -4.01
CA GLU A 623 -18.24 -22.04 -3.51
C GLU A 623 -17.64 -21.96 -2.08
N ALA A 624 -16.97 -20.87 -1.74
CA ALA A 624 -16.50 -20.64 -0.38
C ALA A 624 -17.68 -20.47 0.59
N THR A 625 -18.72 -19.71 0.24
CA THR A 625 -19.94 -19.57 1.03
C THR A 625 -20.73 -20.87 1.15
N LYS A 626 -20.81 -21.67 0.10
CA LYS A 626 -21.42 -23.01 0.17
C LYS A 626 -20.69 -23.93 1.15
N LYS A 627 -19.35 -23.88 1.15
CA LYS A 627 -18.54 -24.69 2.08
C LYS A 627 -18.65 -24.23 3.53
N SER A 628 -18.92 -22.94 3.76
CA SER A 628 -19.11 -22.38 5.11
C SER A 628 -20.55 -22.47 5.62
N ASN A 629 -21.46 -23.11 4.88
CA ASN A 629 -22.90 -23.19 5.17
C ASN A 629 -23.61 -21.82 5.29
N ASP A 630 -23.11 -20.81 4.56
CA ASP A 630 -23.71 -19.46 4.55
C ASP A 630 -24.45 -19.13 3.26
N TYR A 631 -24.72 -20.14 2.44
CA TYR A 631 -25.19 -19.89 1.07
C TYR A 631 -26.59 -19.30 1.01
N SER A 632 -27.53 -19.76 1.83
CA SER A 632 -28.90 -19.22 1.87
C SER A 632 -28.91 -17.79 2.38
N ILE A 633 -28.09 -17.49 3.39
CA ILE A 633 -27.87 -16.13 3.91
C ILE A 633 -27.27 -15.25 2.81
N TYR A 634 -26.24 -15.75 2.12
CA TYR A 634 -25.63 -15.04 1.00
C TYR A 634 -26.62 -14.72 -0.11
N GLN A 635 -27.48 -15.67 -0.48
CA GLN A 635 -28.51 -15.46 -1.51
C GLN A 635 -29.50 -14.37 -1.09
N LEU A 636 -30.02 -14.41 0.13
CA LEU A 636 -30.93 -13.39 0.64
C LEU A 636 -30.28 -12.01 0.61
N LEU A 637 -29.06 -11.87 1.13
CA LEU A 637 -28.36 -10.60 1.21
C LEU A 637 -27.92 -10.07 -0.19
N SER A 638 -27.89 -10.96 -1.20
CA SER A 638 -27.62 -10.59 -2.59
C SER A 638 -28.81 -9.95 -3.31
N THR A 639 -30.01 -10.02 -2.74
CA THR A 639 -31.23 -9.53 -3.39
C THR A 639 -31.24 -8.01 -3.58
N SER A 640 -30.58 -7.27 -2.67
CA SER A 640 -30.44 -5.83 -2.78
C SER A 640 -29.11 -5.34 -2.23
N PRO A 641 -28.37 -4.52 -2.99
CA PRO A 641 -27.14 -3.91 -2.51
C PRO A 641 -27.37 -2.85 -1.43
N ARG A 642 -28.62 -2.46 -1.18
CA ARG A 642 -28.98 -1.47 -0.16
C ARG A 642 -29.21 -2.05 1.22
N ILE A 643 -29.23 -3.38 1.34
CA ILE A 643 -29.35 -4.05 2.63
C ILE A 643 -28.21 -3.61 3.54
N ARG A 644 -28.55 -3.31 4.78
CA ARG A 644 -27.60 -3.00 5.86
C ARG A 644 -27.70 -4.07 6.93
N MET A 645 -26.56 -4.67 7.23
CA MET A 645 -26.48 -5.77 8.19
C MET A 645 -25.52 -5.43 9.32
N LEU A 646 -25.90 -5.77 10.54
CA LEU A 646 -24.98 -5.82 11.67
C LEU A 646 -24.49 -7.26 11.83
N SER A 647 -23.18 -7.46 11.92
CA SER A 647 -22.55 -8.74 12.18
C SER A 647 -22.13 -8.85 13.65
N ILE A 648 -22.69 -9.81 14.37
CA ILE A 648 -22.30 -10.23 15.72
C ILE A 648 -21.63 -11.60 15.56
N ALA A 649 -20.44 -11.60 15.00
CA ALA A 649 -19.71 -12.78 14.60
C ALA A 649 -18.20 -12.52 14.64
N GLU A 650 -17.41 -13.59 14.60
CA GLU A 650 -15.98 -13.51 14.37
C GLU A 650 -15.70 -12.87 13.01
N GLN A 651 -14.67 -12.06 12.97
CA GLN A 651 -14.24 -11.47 11.71
C GLN A 651 -13.24 -12.42 11.02
N PRO A 652 -13.26 -12.53 9.66
CA PRO A 652 -13.98 -11.65 8.73
C PRO A 652 -15.34 -12.18 8.23
N ASP A 653 -15.96 -13.16 8.86
CA ASP A 653 -17.11 -13.89 8.31
C ASP A 653 -18.23 -12.98 7.79
N GLY A 654 -18.71 -12.08 8.61
CA GLY A 654 -19.78 -11.16 8.22
C GLY A 654 -19.39 -10.20 7.08
N LEU A 655 -18.11 -9.89 6.91
CA LEU A 655 -17.62 -8.95 5.89
C LEU A 655 -17.64 -9.56 4.49
N LEU A 656 -17.83 -10.84 4.36
CA LEU A 656 -17.86 -11.51 3.06
C LEU A 656 -19.19 -11.37 2.32
N PHE A 657 -20.24 -10.90 2.98
CA PHE A 657 -21.56 -10.74 2.37
C PHE A 657 -21.66 -9.54 1.42
N PRO A 658 -22.51 -9.65 0.38
CA PRO A 658 -22.63 -8.63 -0.67
C PRO A 658 -23.56 -7.47 -0.29
N CYS A 659 -23.41 -6.94 0.92
CA CYS A 659 -24.20 -5.84 1.47
C CYS A 659 -23.33 -4.95 2.36
N SER A 660 -23.87 -3.82 2.82
CA SER A 660 -23.20 -2.98 3.84
C SER A 660 -23.20 -3.74 5.17
N VAL A 661 -22.05 -4.03 5.71
CA VAL A 661 -21.87 -4.77 6.97
C VAL A 661 -21.18 -3.88 7.98
N MET A 662 -21.80 -3.70 9.14
CA MET A 662 -21.20 -3.17 10.35
C MET A 662 -20.87 -4.35 11.27
N SER A 663 -19.72 -4.29 11.93
CA SER A 663 -19.33 -5.33 12.88
C SER A 663 -19.53 -4.85 14.30
N TYR A 664 -20.07 -5.72 15.16
CA TYR A 664 -20.18 -5.47 16.59
C TYR A 664 -18.81 -5.19 17.21
N THR A 665 -17.77 -5.91 16.78
CA THR A 665 -16.39 -5.71 17.24
C THR A 665 -15.81 -4.37 16.84
N ASP A 666 -16.23 -3.81 15.71
CA ASP A 666 -15.82 -2.44 15.28
C ASP A 666 -16.48 -1.38 16.12
N ILE A 667 -17.74 -1.59 16.54
CA ILE A 667 -18.45 -0.66 17.42
C ILE A 667 -17.81 -0.65 18.82
N GLU A 668 -17.47 -1.82 19.35
CA GLU A 668 -16.85 -1.97 20.66
C GLU A 668 -15.34 -1.64 20.66
N GLY A 669 -14.68 -1.78 19.52
CA GLY A 669 -13.24 -1.71 19.38
C GLY A 669 -12.66 -0.30 19.23
N SER A 670 -11.37 -0.26 18.96
CA SER A 670 -10.63 0.98 18.74
C SER A 670 -11.20 1.77 17.54
N GLY A 671 -11.51 3.04 17.74
CA GLY A 671 -12.15 3.92 16.74
C GLY A 671 -13.66 3.81 16.67
N GLY A 672 -14.28 2.90 17.42
CA GLY A 672 -15.72 2.77 17.59
C GLY A 672 -16.24 3.53 18.81
N ASN A 673 -17.52 3.28 19.15
CA ASN A 673 -18.18 3.81 20.34
C ASN A 673 -18.74 2.70 21.21
N PRO A 674 -17.99 2.21 22.22
CA PRO A 674 -18.48 1.19 23.15
C PRO A 674 -19.76 1.57 23.91
N GLY A 675 -20.05 2.86 24.04
CA GLY A 675 -21.28 3.36 24.65
C GLY A 675 -22.54 2.87 23.92
N VAL A 676 -22.46 2.68 22.61
CA VAL A 676 -23.57 2.17 21.78
C VAL A 676 -24.00 0.75 22.21
N VAL A 677 -23.03 -0.10 22.58
CA VAL A 677 -23.28 -1.48 23.01
C VAL A 677 -23.35 -1.63 24.54
N SER A 678 -23.33 -0.53 25.29
CA SER A 678 -23.32 -0.57 26.76
C SER A 678 -24.68 -0.95 27.36
N ARG A 679 -25.80 -0.63 26.69
CA ARG A 679 -27.17 -0.90 27.11
C ARG A 679 -28.03 -1.22 25.90
N LEU A 680 -29.03 -2.09 26.09
CA LEU A 680 -30.00 -2.48 25.07
C LEU A 680 -30.65 -1.27 24.38
N LYS A 681 -31.07 -0.28 25.15
CA LYS A 681 -31.67 0.97 24.61
C LYS A 681 -30.74 1.67 23.61
N PHE A 682 -29.48 1.91 23.97
CA PHE A 682 -28.52 2.58 23.10
C PHE A 682 -28.19 1.76 21.85
N PHE A 683 -28.19 0.43 22.01
CA PHE A 683 -27.99 -0.47 20.88
C PHE A 683 -29.15 -0.41 19.88
N LYS A 684 -30.41 -0.41 20.36
CA LYS A 684 -31.59 -0.25 19.50
C LYS A 684 -31.59 1.13 18.81
N GLU A 685 -31.33 2.21 19.57
CA GLU A 685 -31.19 3.58 19.01
C GLU A 685 -30.15 3.60 17.87
N TYR A 686 -29.04 2.87 18.02
CA TYR A 686 -28.04 2.76 16.97
C TYR A 686 -28.53 1.99 15.75
N LEU A 687 -29.20 0.85 15.94
CA LEU A 687 -29.74 0.05 14.84
C LEU A 687 -30.73 0.87 13.99
N GLU A 688 -31.57 1.66 14.64
CA GLU A 688 -32.51 2.57 13.96
C GLU A 688 -31.78 3.72 13.23
N TRP A 689 -30.83 4.36 13.90
CA TRP A 689 -30.03 5.41 13.30
C TRP A 689 -29.24 4.91 12.08
N ALA A 690 -28.66 3.69 12.17
CA ALA A 690 -27.90 3.06 11.12
C ALA A 690 -28.79 2.44 10.03
N GLN A 691 -30.12 2.37 10.26
CA GLN A 691 -31.09 1.72 9.37
C GLN A 691 -30.70 0.26 9.07
N ILE A 692 -30.48 -0.53 10.13
CA ILE A 692 -30.13 -1.94 10.02
C ILE A 692 -31.37 -2.74 9.63
N ASP A 693 -31.26 -3.55 8.57
CA ASP A 693 -32.30 -4.47 8.10
C ASP A 693 -32.18 -5.85 8.76
N TYR A 694 -30.94 -6.31 8.89
CA TYR A 694 -30.64 -7.67 9.38
C TYR A 694 -29.51 -7.68 10.41
N VAL A 695 -29.59 -8.64 11.33
CA VAL A 695 -28.54 -8.95 12.31
C VAL A 695 -28.08 -10.39 12.07
N TYR A 696 -26.81 -10.53 11.72
CA TYR A 696 -26.15 -11.85 11.54
C TYR A 696 -25.43 -12.22 12.83
N VAL A 697 -25.68 -13.40 13.34
CA VAL A 697 -25.16 -13.87 14.64
C VAL A 697 -24.54 -15.24 14.48
N THR A 698 -23.39 -15.47 15.13
CA THR A 698 -22.80 -16.81 15.29
C THR A 698 -22.83 -17.24 16.75
N ASP A 699 -23.22 -18.49 17.02
CA ASP A 699 -23.28 -19.01 18.37
C ASP A 699 -21.92 -19.10 19.06
N SER A 700 -20.86 -19.30 18.28
CA SER A 700 -19.47 -19.26 18.78
C SER A 700 -19.13 -17.92 19.38
N PHE A 701 -19.45 -16.82 18.66
CA PHE A 701 -19.19 -15.48 19.13
C PHE A 701 -19.96 -15.15 20.42
N LEU A 702 -21.24 -15.54 20.50
CA LEU A 702 -22.04 -15.28 21.67
C LEU A 702 -21.53 -16.02 22.93
N LYS A 703 -20.92 -17.20 22.78
CA LYS A 703 -20.32 -17.95 23.90
C LYS A 703 -19.15 -17.15 24.54
N ASP A 704 -18.38 -16.47 23.73
CA ASP A 704 -17.18 -15.76 24.19
C ASP A 704 -17.47 -14.30 24.55
N HIS A 705 -18.66 -13.76 24.18
CA HIS A 705 -19.05 -12.36 24.37
C HIS A 705 -20.39 -12.25 25.10
N SER A 706 -20.36 -12.35 26.43
CA SER A 706 -21.57 -12.38 27.28
C SER A 706 -22.49 -11.17 27.04
N ARG A 707 -21.96 -9.96 26.91
CA ARG A 707 -22.75 -8.75 26.62
C ARG A 707 -23.51 -8.85 25.29
N ALA A 708 -22.86 -9.32 24.23
CA ALA A 708 -23.52 -9.54 22.94
C ALA A 708 -24.62 -10.60 23.05
N SER A 709 -24.35 -11.65 23.82
CA SER A 709 -25.31 -12.71 24.12
C SER A 709 -26.56 -12.16 24.83
N ASP A 710 -26.37 -11.38 25.88
CA ASP A 710 -27.46 -10.72 26.62
C ASP A 710 -28.33 -9.83 25.72
N ILE A 711 -27.68 -8.96 24.93
CA ILE A 711 -28.37 -8.06 23.99
C ILE A 711 -29.20 -8.86 22.98
N VAL A 712 -28.61 -9.88 22.34
CA VAL A 712 -29.34 -10.71 21.37
C VAL A 712 -30.48 -11.50 22.06
N GLY A 713 -30.25 -12.00 23.26
CA GLY A 713 -31.26 -12.68 24.07
C GLY A 713 -32.49 -11.79 24.33
N TYR A 714 -32.29 -10.62 24.91
CA TYR A 714 -33.37 -9.66 25.19
C TYR A 714 -34.11 -9.21 23.92
N MET A 715 -33.38 -8.98 22.80
CA MET A 715 -33.97 -8.58 21.52
C MET A 715 -34.80 -9.72 20.87
N ARG A 716 -34.52 -10.98 21.19
CA ARG A 716 -35.35 -12.10 20.77
C ARG A 716 -36.62 -12.21 21.62
N GLU A 717 -36.48 -12.01 22.92
CA GLU A 717 -37.61 -12.06 23.89
C GLU A 717 -38.64 -10.96 23.63
N ASP A 718 -38.18 -9.74 23.32
CA ASP A 718 -39.08 -8.61 23.06
C ASP A 718 -39.57 -8.53 21.59
N GLY A 719 -39.16 -9.48 20.75
CA GLY A 719 -39.59 -9.59 19.36
C GLY A 719 -38.88 -8.60 18.37
N SER A 720 -37.90 -7.84 18.82
CA SER A 720 -37.11 -6.95 17.94
C SER A 720 -36.25 -7.74 16.94
N LEU A 721 -35.94 -8.99 17.22
CA LEU A 721 -35.21 -9.89 16.30
C LEU A 721 -36.09 -11.08 15.94
N LYS A 722 -36.45 -11.19 14.64
CA LYS A 722 -37.17 -12.32 14.07
C LYS A 722 -36.23 -13.21 13.27
N SER A 723 -36.07 -14.47 13.62
CA SER A 723 -35.24 -15.41 12.87
C SER A 723 -35.77 -15.60 11.46
N VAL A 724 -34.94 -15.48 10.46
CA VAL A 724 -35.28 -15.65 9.04
C VAL A 724 -34.60 -16.88 8.46
N ILE A 725 -33.30 -17.05 8.75
CA ILE A 725 -32.51 -18.19 8.30
C ILE A 725 -31.65 -18.65 9.46
N HIS A 726 -31.65 -19.98 9.68
CA HIS A 726 -30.79 -20.65 10.66
C HIS A 726 -30.02 -21.76 9.96
N GLU A 727 -28.70 -21.68 9.92
CA GLU A 727 -27.81 -22.65 9.28
C GLU A 727 -26.65 -23.01 10.21
N GLY A 728 -26.71 -24.23 10.78
CA GLY A 728 -25.71 -24.72 11.72
C GLY A 728 -25.62 -23.86 12.99
N ASN A 729 -24.48 -23.19 13.20
CA ASN A 729 -24.26 -22.30 14.34
C ASN A 729 -24.45 -20.80 13.96
N LYS A 730 -25.15 -20.53 12.87
CA LYS A 730 -25.30 -19.17 12.28
C LYS A 730 -26.78 -18.87 12.13
N THR A 731 -27.18 -17.66 12.53
CA THR A 731 -28.56 -17.19 12.41
C THR A 731 -28.60 -15.80 11.84
N LEU A 732 -29.45 -15.60 10.82
CA LEU A 732 -29.80 -14.30 10.30
C LEU A 732 -31.16 -13.90 10.86
N TYR A 733 -31.19 -12.79 11.58
CA TYR A 733 -32.41 -12.18 12.10
C TYR A 733 -32.77 -10.96 11.27
N GLN A 734 -34.08 -10.76 11.03
CA GLN A 734 -34.63 -9.48 10.60
C GLN A 734 -34.78 -8.59 11.82
N TYR A 735 -34.31 -7.35 11.73
CA TYR A 735 -34.56 -6.34 12.75
C TYR A 735 -35.93 -5.68 12.53
N ILE A 736 -36.74 -5.60 13.58
CA ILE A 736 -38.06 -4.97 13.59
C ILE A 736 -37.97 -3.73 14.47
N PRO A 737 -37.96 -2.49 13.88
CA PRO A 737 -37.95 -1.25 14.64
C PRO A 737 -39.27 -1.05 15.42
N GLY A 738 -39.24 -0.25 16.48
CA GLY A 738 -40.45 0.21 17.17
C GLY A 738 -40.85 -0.54 18.43
N THR A 739 -40.00 -1.44 18.93
CA THR A 739 -40.20 -2.13 20.24
C THR A 739 -39.38 -1.43 21.36
N ILE A 740 -39.27 -0.09 21.33
CA ILE A 740 -38.62 0.68 22.40
C ILE A 740 -39.71 1.05 23.41
N GLU A 741 -39.92 0.25 24.46
CA GLU A 741 -40.57 0.68 25.68
C GLU A 741 -39.57 1.14 26.75
#